data_76b2902c22f9f2373bda5c7bbcd2a835
#
_entry.id   76b2902c22f9f2373bda5c7bbcd2a835
#
_cell.length_a   1.000
_cell.length_b   1.000
_cell.length_c   1.000
_cell.angle_alpha   90.00
_cell.angle_beta   90.00
_cell.angle_gamma   90.00
#
_symmetry.space_group_name_H-M   'P 1'
#
loop_
_entity.id
_entity.type
_entity.pdbx_description
1 polymer ?
#
loop_
_entity_poly.entity_id
_entity_poly.type
_entity_poly.pdbx_seq_one_letter_code
_entity_poly.pdbx_strand_id
1 'polypeptide(L)'
;MKFVWSVWLLLAASFSLFAGESLVLTPTPEWVVKQTFDKENRRDRVDGSIFLLVDKQYNFTLPKPMMYTHYATKSVNSKGVEDNSQISISFDPHYEKVLFHHVDVWRDGQRIDKSREVELKRFKQESDLEKLLYNGTETYYLVLKNVQVGDIIDYSFSIEGANPVFGDKFDTWVRLGWSVPVAKVYARSLVPVDKGFTITRVGNSEFGSLTHRQVGAMEEYVFEDGRRAYDFDEKDQPSWFIPYPYINVSNYDNWQEVAQWALPLYPNSTSGRLFAKELEQLKALPSKEAQIMAAIKLSQQKIRYLGIENGIGSHAPRLPEQILEQGYGDCKDKSLLLATLLNQLGVEAYPALVSTVHREKLNEQLPGHSAFDHVIVNFFHQGIEYWVDPTVTEQGDALDSIVQSELGYALVIKPESVWLSEMNVNNSNQITSSVEYQFKHQKEGDSTMKITTLYEGHQAERMRRYLTANSMETVMGEYEDYYSRFYQGVYAAEEFEYQDDPQSNVVTMVETYVLENPWMEGDENTVRVEVTADIINNSLYAPEAQNRKTPYYVGSPLMIEQNIVVNLPDRLKLEEEAFSVKNDTYSLDVSIKGDGEGLLQVLAPVYKKINMNYRYQRKASSVSVDELPKYIKETKQANEFMTYYFSYAKGK
;
A
#
# COMPACT_ATOMS: atom_id res chain seq x y z
N MET A 1 -53.85 -47.98 38.60
CA MET A 1 -54.44 -47.00 37.69
C MET A 1 -53.57 -45.73 37.74
N LYS A 2 -52.68 -45.57 36.79
CA LYS A 2 -51.88 -44.37 36.64
C LYS A 2 -52.21 -43.74 35.28
N PHE A 3 -52.80 -42.56 35.29
CA PHE A 3 -53.05 -41.74 34.11
C PHE A 3 -51.78 -41.05 33.66
N VAL A 4 -51.33 -41.29 32.43
CA VAL A 4 -50.25 -40.60 31.76
C VAL A 4 -50.87 -39.53 30.87
N TRP A 5 -50.62 -38.26 31.16
CA TRP A 5 -50.94 -37.14 30.31
C TRP A 5 -49.80 -36.86 29.33
N SER A 6 -49.99 -37.10 28.05
CA SER A 6 -49.07 -36.71 26.98
C SER A 6 -49.33 -35.25 26.59
N VAL A 7 -48.37 -34.40 26.89
CA VAL A 7 -48.39 -32.99 26.39
C VAL A 7 -47.71 -32.97 25.03
N TRP A 8 -48.47 -32.69 24.00
CA TRP A 8 -47.93 -32.37 22.66
C TRP A 8 -47.51 -30.91 22.63
N LEU A 9 -46.18 -30.66 22.64
CA LEU A 9 -45.61 -29.35 22.33
C LEU A 9 -45.61 -29.15 20.82
N LEU A 10 -46.50 -28.29 20.34
CA LEU A 10 -46.48 -27.76 18.98
C LEU A 10 -45.30 -26.76 18.88
N LEU A 11 -44.18 -27.21 18.32
CA LEU A 11 -43.12 -26.32 17.84
C LEU A 11 -43.63 -25.62 16.56
N ALA A 12 -44.16 -24.43 16.69
CA ALA A 12 -44.35 -23.49 15.58
C ALA A 12 -42.95 -22.98 15.16
N ALA A 13 -42.35 -23.62 14.16
CA ALA A 13 -41.20 -23.09 13.47
C ALA A 13 -41.64 -21.83 12.72
N SER A 14 -41.30 -20.68 13.30
CA SER A 14 -41.42 -19.40 12.59
C SER A 14 -40.36 -19.36 11.49
N PHE A 15 -40.73 -19.82 10.31
CA PHE A 15 -40.01 -19.49 9.09
C PHE A 15 -40.18 -17.99 8.86
N SER A 16 -39.24 -17.18 9.26
CA SER A 16 -39.11 -15.83 8.75
C SER A 16 -38.79 -15.96 7.27
N LEU A 17 -39.82 -15.86 6.42
CA LEU A 17 -39.61 -15.57 5.02
C LEU A 17 -38.91 -14.21 4.96
N PHE A 18 -37.62 -14.22 4.68
CA PHE A 18 -36.95 -13.04 4.14
C PHE A 18 -37.58 -12.83 2.75
N ALA A 19 -38.66 -12.06 2.69
CA ALA A 19 -39.15 -11.51 1.45
C ALA A 19 -38.05 -10.55 0.95
N GLY A 20 -37.39 -10.90 -0.15
CA GLY A 20 -36.44 -10.00 -0.81
C GLY A 20 -37.15 -8.67 -1.08
N GLU A 21 -36.46 -7.54 -0.85
CA GLU A 21 -37.00 -6.23 -1.21
C GLU A 21 -37.28 -6.22 -2.71
N SER A 22 -38.49 -5.75 -3.10
CA SER A 22 -38.80 -5.59 -4.51
C SER A 22 -38.09 -4.41 -5.10
N LEU A 23 -37.42 -4.58 -6.25
CA LEU A 23 -36.75 -3.51 -6.97
C LEU A 23 -37.77 -2.44 -7.40
N VAL A 24 -37.61 -1.24 -6.91
CA VAL A 24 -38.43 -0.08 -7.31
C VAL A 24 -37.68 0.74 -8.33
N LEU A 25 -38.23 0.83 -9.55
CA LEU A 25 -37.67 1.67 -10.61
C LEU A 25 -38.17 3.11 -10.51
N THR A 26 -37.27 4.04 -10.76
CA THR A 26 -37.55 5.47 -10.93
C THR A 26 -37.25 5.90 -12.36
N PRO A 27 -37.92 6.92 -12.92
CA PRO A 27 -37.55 7.46 -14.22
C PRO A 27 -36.09 7.92 -14.28
N THR A 28 -35.45 7.71 -15.43
CA THR A 28 -34.11 8.31 -15.67
C THR A 28 -34.21 9.82 -15.54
N PRO A 29 -33.31 10.50 -14.79
CA PRO A 29 -33.34 11.94 -14.63
C PRO A 29 -33.28 12.68 -15.97
N GLU A 30 -34.02 13.79 -16.10
CA GLU A 30 -34.11 14.56 -17.36
C GLU A 30 -32.78 15.16 -17.81
N TRP A 31 -31.86 15.44 -16.88
CA TRP A 31 -30.53 15.97 -17.21
C TRP A 31 -29.59 14.95 -17.83
N VAL A 32 -29.92 13.66 -17.78
CA VAL A 32 -29.09 12.58 -18.34
C VAL A 32 -29.18 12.55 -19.86
N VAL A 33 -28.02 12.57 -20.51
CA VAL A 33 -27.89 12.34 -21.96
C VAL A 33 -27.84 10.83 -22.20
N LYS A 34 -28.96 10.27 -22.72
CA LYS A 34 -29.07 8.83 -22.95
C LYS A 34 -28.05 8.36 -23.98
N GLN A 35 -27.27 7.36 -23.60
CA GLN A 35 -26.29 6.71 -24.47
C GLN A 35 -26.85 5.44 -25.10
N THR A 36 -26.39 5.14 -26.31
CA THR A 36 -26.68 3.88 -27.03
C THR A 36 -25.39 3.10 -27.23
N PHE A 37 -25.52 1.80 -27.37
CA PHE A 37 -24.41 0.88 -27.63
C PHE A 37 -24.72 -0.05 -28.83
N ASP A 38 -23.63 -0.56 -29.46
CA ASP A 38 -23.74 -1.48 -30.60
C ASP A 38 -23.99 -2.92 -30.09
N LYS A 39 -25.22 -3.39 -30.24
CA LYS A 39 -25.66 -4.75 -29.82
C LYS A 39 -25.02 -5.87 -30.65
N GLU A 40 -24.61 -5.57 -31.88
CA GLU A 40 -23.99 -6.52 -32.79
C GLU A 40 -22.48 -6.61 -32.66
N ASN A 41 -21.89 -5.85 -31.72
CA ASN A 41 -20.46 -5.92 -31.48
C ASN A 41 -20.05 -7.34 -31.07
N ARG A 42 -19.10 -7.92 -31.82
CA ARG A 42 -18.52 -9.25 -31.58
C ARG A 42 -17.02 -9.21 -31.37
N ARG A 43 -16.46 -7.99 -31.34
CA ARG A 43 -15.03 -7.73 -31.12
C ARG A 43 -14.76 -7.61 -29.62
N ASP A 44 -13.49 -7.59 -29.29
CA ASP A 44 -13.00 -7.18 -27.95
C ASP A 44 -13.49 -8.10 -26.82
N ARG A 45 -13.47 -9.42 -27.04
CA ARG A 45 -13.84 -10.42 -26.04
C ARG A 45 -12.75 -10.56 -24.99
N VAL A 46 -13.12 -10.45 -23.72
CA VAL A 46 -12.24 -10.65 -22.58
C VAL A 46 -12.96 -11.45 -21.50
N ASP A 47 -12.35 -12.52 -21.02
CA ASP A 47 -12.87 -13.37 -19.93
C ASP A 47 -14.34 -13.76 -20.02
N GLY A 48 -14.80 -14.00 -21.25
CA GLY A 48 -16.20 -14.40 -21.48
C GLY A 48 -17.17 -13.26 -21.65
N SER A 49 -16.73 -12.00 -21.71
CA SER A 49 -17.57 -10.81 -21.83
C SER A 49 -17.13 -9.89 -22.97
N ILE A 50 -18.05 -9.04 -23.42
CA ILE A 50 -17.77 -7.85 -24.25
C ILE A 50 -18.39 -6.66 -23.52
N PHE A 51 -17.56 -5.70 -23.10
CA PHE A 51 -18.01 -4.47 -22.44
C PHE A 51 -18.46 -3.47 -23.52
N LEU A 52 -19.77 -3.28 -23.66
CA LEU A 52 -20.37 -2.49 -24.73
C LEU A 52 -20.47 -1.00 -24.36
N LEU A 53 -20.75 -0.69 -23.09
CA LEU A 53 -20.94 0.67 -22.62
C LEU A 53 -20.52 0.81 -21.16
N VAL A 54 -19.77 1.88 -20.90
CA VAL A 54 -19.59 2.49 -19.58
C VAL A 54 -19.96 3.96 -19.69
N ASP A 55 -21.09 4.35 -19.10
CA ASP A 55 -21.59 5.73 -19.07
C ASP A 55 -21.72 6.20 -17.63
N LYS A 56 -21.00 7.28 -17.29
CA LYS A 56 -21.02 7.93 -15.97
C LYS A 56 -21.29 9.41 -16.13
N GLN A 57 -22.40 9.90 -15.57
CA GLN A 57 -22.77 11.31 -15.64
C GLN A 57 -22.98 11.87 -14.24
N TYR A 58 -22.37 13.01 -13.98
CA TYR A 58 -22.40 13.70 -12.69
C TYR A 58 -23.15 15.01 -12.82
N ASN A 59 -23.99 15.34 -11.86
CA ASN A 59 -24.66 16.63 -11.78
C ASN A 59 -24.44 17.26 -10.40
N PHE A 60 -23.56 18.24 -10.35
CA PHE A 60 -23.22 19.03 -9.16
C PHE A 60 -24.04 20.30 -9.04
N THR A 61 -24.97 20.55 -9.97
CA THR A 61 -25.86 21.71 -9.94
C THR A 61 -27.10 21.47 -9.07
N LEU A 62 -27.34 20.23 -8.66
CA LEU A 62 -28.48 19.84 -7.83
C LEU A 62 -28.21 20.14 -6.34
N PRO A 63 -29.28 20.35 -5.52
CA PRO A 63 -29.13 20.52 -4.06
C PRO A 63 -28.40 19.35 -3.38
N LYS A 64 -28.57 18.15 -3.90
CA LYS A 64 -27.78 16.96 -3.58
C LYS A 64 -27.14 16.49 -4.87
N PRO A 65 -25.81 16.40 -4.92
CA PRO A 65 -25.10 15.88 -6.09
C PRO A 65 -25.65 14.50 -6.48
N MET A 66 -25.64 14.22 -7.76
CA MET A 66 -26.16 12.95 -8.28
C MET A 66 -25.19 12.39 -9.32
N MET A 67 -24.83 11.11 -9.17
CA MET A 67 -24.10 10.34 -10.16
C MET A 67 -25.05 9.35 -10.83
N TYR A 68 -25.22 9.46 -12.14
CA TYR A 68 -25.90 8.47 -12.97
C TYR A 68 -24.87 7.51 -13.57
N THR A 69 -25.19 6.21 -13.57
CA THR A 69 -24.36 5.15 -14.17
C THR A 69 -25.20 4.26 -15.05
N HIS A 70 -24.70 3.93 -16.25
CA HIS A 70 -25.30 2.99 -17.18
C HIS A 70 -24.22 2.06 -17.73
N TYR A 71 -24.45 0.76 -17.58
CA TYR A 71 -23.60 -0.30 -18.07
C TYR A 71 -24.33 -1.22 -19.05
N ALA A 72 -23.62 -1.66 -20.10
CA ALA A 72 -24.09 -2.72 -20.97
C ALA A 72 -22.95 -3.71 -21.24
N THR A 73 -23.16 -4.99 -20.92
CA THR A 73 -22.16 -6.05 -21.06
C THR A 73 -22.78 -7.29 -21.70
N LYS A 74 -22.13 -7.86 -22.74
CA LYS A 74 -22.56 -9.08 -23.42
C LYS A 74 -21.81 -10.28 -22.90
N SER A 75 -22.55 -11.32 -22.51
CA SER A 75 -22.02 -12.61 -22.10
C SER A 75 -21.74 -13.49 -23.33
N VAL A 76 -20.49 -13.96 -23.52
CA VAL A 76 -20.10 -14.72 -24.73
C VAL A 76 -19.77 -16.19 -24.45
N ASN A 77 -19.72 -16.59 -23.18
CA ASN A 77 -19.58 -17.97 -22.71
C ASN A 77 -20.18 -18.13 -21.30
N SER A 78 -20.05 -19.34 -20.71
CA SER A 78 -20.57 -19.63 -19.36
C SER A 78 -19.96 -18.77 -18.26
N LYS A 79 -18.64 -18.45 -18.34
CA LYS A 79 -17.99 -17.54 -17.40
C LYS A 79 -18.61 -16.14 -17.45
N GLY A 80 -18.80 -15.59 -18.65
CA GLY A 80 -19.46 -14.30 -18.83
C GLY A 80 -20.93 -14.30 -18.35
N VAL A 81 -21.63 -15.43 -18.45
CA VAL A 81 -22.97 -15.58 -17.86
C VAL A 81 -22.90 -15.52 -16.34
N GLU A 82 -21.97 -16.24 -15.72
CA GLU A 82 -21.75 -16.23 -14.26
C GLU A 82 -21.42 -14.81 -13.76
N ASP A 83 -20.41 -14.18 -14.37
CA ASP A 83 -19.90 -12.85 -13.96
C ASP A 83 -20.98 -11.76 -14.15
N ASN A 84 -21.72 -11.75 -15.26
CA ASN A 84 -22.67 -10.69 -15.59
C ASN A 84 -24.08 -10.91 -15.03
N SER A 85 -24.40 -12.09 -14.50
CA SER A 85 -25.69 -12.35 -13.86
C SER A 85 -25.81 -11.74 -12.45
N GLN A 86 -24.73 -11.15 -11.95
CA GLN A 86 -24.67 -10.51 -10.64
C GLN A 86 -24.27 -9.05 -10.82
N ILE A 87 -25.10 -8.14 -10.29
CA ILE A 87 -24.83 -6.71 -10.28
C ILE A 87 -24.64 -6.28 -8.83
N SER A 88 -23.54 -5.61 -8.53
CA SER A 88 -23.25 -5.07 -7.21
C SER A 88 -23.12 -3.54 -7.26
N ILE A 89 -23.82 -2.85 -6.33
CA ILE A 89 -23.81 -1.39 -6.23
C ILE A 89 -23.60 -1.03 -4.76
N SER A 90 -22.42 -0.47 -4.46
CA SER A 90 -22.05 -0.05 -3.11
C SER A 90 -22.40 1.42 -2.91
N PHE A 91 -22.82 1.78 -1.69
CA PHE A 91 -23.21 3.12 -1.29
C PHE A 91 -23.10 3.28 0.23
N ASP A 92 -22.95 4.50 0.72
CA ASP A 92 -23.03 4.78 2.16
C ASP A 92 -24.47 5.20 2.52
N PRO A 93 -25.21 4.37 3.27
CA PRO A 93 -26.62 4.67 3.60
C PRO A 93 -26.83 5.84 4.54
N HIS A 94 -25.77 6.40 5.15
CA HIS A 94 -25.87 7.55 6.04
C HIS A 94 -26.17 8.84 5.28
N TYR A 95 -25.74 8.94 4.01
CA TYR A 95 -25.91 10.13 3.19
C TYR A 95 -26.21 9.86 1.72
N GLU A 96 -26.12 8.61 1.25
CA GLU A 96 -26.39 8.23 -0.14
C GLU A 96 -27.67 7.41 -0.29
N LYS A 97 -28.30 7.53 -1.45
CA LYS A 97 -29.46 6.75 -1.86
C LYS A 97 -29.28 6.25 -3.28
N VAL A 98 -29.48 4.96 -3.48
CA VAL A 98 -29.49 4.35 -4.82
C VAL A 98 -30.90 4.43 -5.42
N LEU A 99 -31.00 4.91 -6.67
CA LEU A 99 -32.19 4.99 -7.48
C LEU A 99 -32.00 4.14 -8.72
N PHE A 100 -32.77 3.08 -8.87
CA PHE A 100 -32.70 2.20 -10.05
C PHE A 100 -33.60 2.75 -11.17
N HIS A 101 -33.13 2.68 -12.44
CA HIS A 101 -33.88 3.21 -13.58
C HIS A 101 -34.33 2.12 -14.54
N HIS A 102 -33.46 1.13 -14.86
CA HIS A 102 -33.82 -0.07 -15.58
C HIS A 102 -32.86 -1.22 -15.28
N VAL A 103 -33.33 -2.44 -15.44
CA VAL A 103 -32.57 -3.68 -15.45
C VAL A 103 -33.12 -4.57 -16.53
N ASP A 104 -32.43 -4.67 -17.65
CA ASP A 104 -32.86 -5.35 -18.85
C ASP A 104 -31.87 -6.42 -19.28
N VAL A 105 -32.40 -7.43 -19.97
CA VAL A 105 -31.63 -8.40 -20.74
C VAL A 105 -32.06 -8.28 -22.21
N TRP A 106 -31.09 -8.10 -23.10
CA TRP A 106 -31.32 -8.17 -24.53
C TRP A 106 -30.96 -9.56 -25.03
N ARG A 107 -31.95 -10.29 -25.59
CA ARG A 107 -31.82 -11.62 -26.18
C ARG A 107 -32.36 -11.60 -27.59
N ASP A 108 -31.58 -12.03 -28.58
CA ASP A 108 -31.95 -12.05 -30.00
C ASP A 108 -32.50 -10.70 -30.49
N GLY A 109 -31.90 -9.59 -30.02
CA GLY A 109 -32.33 -8.24 -30.35
C GLY A 109 -33.58 -7.73 -29.62
N GLN A 110 -34.26 -8.57 -28.83
CA GLN A 110 -35.43 -8.19 -28.04
C GLN A 110 -35.05 -7.79 -26.61
N ARG A 111 -35.67 -6.73 -26.11
CA ARG A 111 -35.53 -6.26 -24.74
C ARG A 111 -36.49 -7.06 -23.82
N ILE A 112 -35.93 -7.58 -22.74
CA ILE A 112 -36.65 -8.30 -21.69
C ILE A 112 -36.45 -7.52 -20.40
N ASP A 113 -37.49 -6.90 -19.89
CA ASP A 113 -37.48 -6.21 -18.60
C ASP A 113 -37.34 -7.23 -17.46
N LYS A 114 -36.28 -7.14 -16.69
CA LYS A 114 -35.95 -8.01 -15.56
C LYS A 114 -36.29 -7.41 -14.20
N SER A 115 -36.76 -6.19 -14.13
CA SER A 115 -36.96 -5.44 -12.89
C SER A 115 -37.87 -6.17 -11.87
N ARG A 116 -38.81 -6.98 -12.36
CA ARG A 116 -39.75 -7.76 -11.50
C ARG A 116 -39.23 -9.15 -11.14
N GLU A 117 -38.23 -9.64 -11.85
CA GLU A 117 -37.69 -11.00 -11.68
C GLU A 117 -36.37 -11.00 -10.93
N VAL A 118 -35.71 -9.82 -10.80
CA VAL A 118 -34.43 -9.69 -10.11
C VAL A 118 -34.63 -9.87 -8.61
N GLU A 119 -33.75 -10.66 -8.01
CA GLU A 119 -33.68 -10.81 -6.56
C GLU A 119 -32.71 -9.72 -6.02
N LEU A 120 -33.27 -8.76 -5.28
CA LEU A 120 -32.51 -7.70 -4.63
C LEU A 120 -32.15 -8.14 -3.22
N LYS A 121 -30.85 -8.15 -2.94
CA LYS A 121 -30.33 -8.37 -1.58
C LYS A 121 -29.48 -7.17 -1.16
N ARG A 122 -29.51 -6.85 0.10
CA ARG A 122 -28.72 -5.76 0.71
C ARG A 122 -27.83 -6.36 1.79
N PHE A 123 -26.53 -6.09 1.68
CA PHE A 123 -25.53 -6.58 2.62
C PHE A 123 -24.67 -5.44 3.13
N LYS A 124 -24.28 -5.52 4.41
CA LYS A 124 -23.13 -4.77 4.90
C LYS A 124 -21.88 -5.46 4.40
N GLN A 125 -21.14 -4.79 3.56
CA GLN A 125 -19.89 -5.31 3.00
C GLN A 125 -18.76 -4.34 3.29
N GLU A 126 -17.99 -4.68 4.31
CA GLU A 126 -16.82 -3.92 4.72
C GLU A 126 -15.61 -4.35 3.87
N SER A 127 -15.27 -3.57 2.87
CA SER A 127 -14.16 -3.86 1.95
C SER A 127 -12.78 -3.76 2.59
N ASP A 128 -12.66 -2.97 3.68
CA ASP A 128 -11.41 -2.65 4.32
C ASP A 128 -11.24 -3.30 5.71
N LEU A 129 -12.00 -4.37 5.97
CA LEU A 129 -11.96 -5.08 7.26
C LEU A 129 -10.56 -5.62 7.60
N GLU A 130 -9.82 -6.11 6.60
CA GLU A 130 -8.44 -6.57 6.78
C GLU A 130 -7.50 -5.44 7.22
N LYS A 131 -7.82 -4.19 6.91
CA LYS A 131 -7.12 -2.99 7.37
C LYS A 131 -7.65 -2.47 8.71
N LEU A 132 -8.58 -3.19 9.37
CA LEU A 132 -9.28 -2.80 10.58
C LEU A 132 -10.08 -1.49 10.42
N LEU A 133 -10.65 -1.27 9.24
CA LEU A 133 -11.49 -0.11 8.90
C LEU A 133 -12.93 -0.57 8.64
N TYR A 134 -13.88 0.05 9.34
CA TYR A 134 -15.32 -0.14 9.21
C TYR A 134 -15.92 1.15 8.66
N ASN A 135 -16.27 1.19 7.38
CA ASN A 135 -16.76 2.39 6.71
C ASN A 135 -18.29 2.49 6.65
N GLY A 136 -19.01 1.45 7.08
CA GLY A 136 -20.47 1.41 7.08
C GLY A 136 -21.10 1.26 5.70
N THR A 137 -20.31 0.98 4.68
CA THR A 137 -20.80 0.80 3.30
C THR A 137 -21.71 -0.41 3.20
N GLU A 138 -22.79 -0.25 2.47
CA GLU A 138 -23.69 -1.33 2.09
C GLU A 138 -23.68 -1.57 0.59
N THR A 139 -23.97 -2.80 0.21
CA THR A 139 -24.00 -3.19 -1.20
C THR A 139 -25.36 -3.81 -1.54
N TYR A 140 -26.01 -3.26 -2.57
CA TYR A 140 -27.10 -3.94 -3.26
C TYR A 140 -26.56 -4.98 -4.22
N TYR A 141 -26.98 -6.22 -4.03
CA TYR A 141 -26.78 -7.32 -4.97
C TYR A 141 -28.05 -7.62 -5.72
N LEU A 142 -28.00 -7.52 -7.05
CA LEU A 142 -29.08 -7.89 -7.94
C LEU A 142 -28.69 -9.19 -8.64
N VAL A 143 -29.45 -10.26 -8.43
CA VAL A 143 -29.20 -11.56 -9.07
C VAL A 143 -30.20 -11.74 -10.20
N LEU A 144 -29.69 -11.79 -11.42
CA LEU A 144 -30.48 -12.00 -12.65
C LEU A 144 -30.65 -13.50 -12.92
N LYS A 145 -31.91 -13.95 -13.02
CA LYS A 145 -32.22 -15.34 -13.34
C LYS A 145 -32.29 -15.56 -14.86
N ASN A 146 -31.91 -16.77 -15.27
CA ASN A 146 -32.01 -17.22 -16.67
C ASN A 146 -31.20 -16.38 -17.68
N VAL A 147 -30.06 -15.86 -17.29
CA VAL A 147 -29.08 -15.26 -18.21
C VAL A 147 -28.46 -16.37 -19.06
N GLN A 148 -28.30 -16.14 -20.38
CA GLN A 148 -27.77 -17.10 -21.33
C GLN A 148 -26.57 -16.53 -22.10
N VAL A 149 -25.81 -17.40 -22.70
CA VAL A 149 -24.74 -17.01 -23.64
C VAL A 149 -25.37 -16.25 -24.82
N GLY A 150 -24.81 -15.07 -25.11
CA GLY A 150 -25.33 -14.16 -26.13
C GLY A 150 -26.18 -13.01 -25.58
N ASP A 151 -26.66 -13.11 -24.33
CA ASP A 151 -27.43 -12.06 -23.68
C ASP A 151 -26.57 -10.83 -23.43
N ILE A 152 -27.19 -9.65 -23.52
CA ILE A 152 -26.61 -8.37 -23.08
C ILE A 152 -27.34 -7.95 -21.80
N ILE A 153 -26.61 -7.78 -20.74
CA ILE A 153 -27.07 -7.23 -19.48
C ILE A 153 -26.93 -5.72 -19.56
N ASP A 154 -28.05 -5.01 -19.44
CA ASP A 154 -28.20 -3.57 -19.64
C ASP A 154 -28.92 -2.98 -18.44
N TYR A 155 -28.21 -2.17 -17.63
CA TYR A 155 -28.80 -1.61 -16.41
C TYR A 155 -28.28 -0.21 -16.11
N SER A 156 -29.14 0.59 -15.46
CA SER A 156 -28.77 1.92 -14.99
C SER A 156 -29.35 2.25 -13.63
N PHE A 157 -28.58 3.05 -12.91
CA PHE A 157 -28.93 3.56 -11.59
C PHE A 157 -28.33 4.93 -11.37
N SER A 158 -28.83 5.65 -10.37
CA SER A 158 -28.20 6.85 -9.83
C SER A 158 -27.89 6.68 -8.35
N ILE A 159 -26.80 7.31 -7.91
CA ILE A 159 -26.53 7.55 -6.48
C ILE A 159 -26.74 9.03 -6.23
N GLU A 160 -27.67 9.36 -5.34
CA GLU A 160 -27.99 10.71 -4.91
C GLU A 160 -27.44 10.96 -3.51
N GLY A 161 -26.67 12.03 -3.32
CA GLY A 161 -26.12 12.44 -2.03
C GLY A 161 -24.61 12.61 -2.05
N ALA A 162 -24.09 13.16 -0.96
CA ALA A 162 -22.69 13.31 -0.69
C ALA A 162 -22.46 13.34 0.83
N ASN A 163 -21.26 12.99 1.28
CA ASN A 163 -20.91 13.05 2.69
C ASN A 163 -20.99 14.50 3.18
N PRO A 164 -21.79 14.79 4.22
CA PRO A 164 -21.98 16.15 4.72
C PRO A 164 -20.69 16.77 5.30
N VAL A 165 -19.65 15.98 5.56
CA VAL A 165 -18.35 16.48 6.04
C VAL A 165 -17.69 17.44 5.06
N PHE A 166 -18.01 17.33 3.76
CA PHE A 166 -17.43 18.17 2.72
C PHE A 166 -18.12 19.54 2.57
N GLY A 167 -19.33 19.72 3.15
CA GLY A 167 -20.11 20.96 3.01
C GLY A 167 -20.45 21.23 1.54
N ASP A 168 -19.99 22.37 1.02
CA ASP A 168 -20.15 22.76 -0.40
C ASP A 168 -18.91 22.46 -1.24
N LYS A 169 -17.90 21.82 -0.65
CA LYS A 169 -16.70 21.38 -1.36
C LYS A 169 -16.89 20.01 -1.99
N PHE A 170 -16.32 19.85 -3.15
CA PHE A 170 -16.43 18.64 -3.94
C PHE A 170 -15.10 18.30 -4.62
N ASP A 171 -14.74 17.04 -4.55
CA ASP A 171 -13.55 16.49 -5.20
C ASP A 171 -13.79 15.00 -5.50
N THR A 172 -13.59 14.59 -6.75
CA THR A 172 -13.78 13.20 -7.17
C THR A 172 -12.95 12.84 -8.38
N TRP A 173 -12.71 11.53 -8.53
CA TRP A 173 -11.99 10.93 -9.63
C TRP A 173 -12.93 10.06 -10.48
N VAL A 174 -13.03 10.36 -11.76
CA VAL A 174 -13.82 9.59 -12.71
C VAL A 174 -12.91 8.74 -13.56
N ARG A 175 -12.92 7.43 -13.36
CA ARG A 175 -12.11 6.48 -14.13
C ARG A 175 -12.60 6.40 -15.57
N LEU A 176 -11.68 6.49 -16.55
CA LEU A 176 -11.95 6.51 -17.98
C LEU A 176 -11.35 5.31 -18.73
N GLY A 177 -10.46 4.55 -18.10
CA GLY A 177 -9.77 3.43 -18.75
C GLY A 177 -9.67 2.19 -17.87
N TRP A 178 -9.55 1.04 -18.51
CA TRP A 178 -9.45 -0.28 -17.88
C TRP A 178 -8.42 -1.14 -18.62
N SER A 179 -7.97 -2.23 -17.99
CA SER A 179 -7.13 -3.27 -18.62
C SER A 179 -7.87 -4.07 -19.71
N VAL A 180 -9.21 -3.92 -19.79
CA VAL A 180 -10.06 -4.55 -20.80
C VAL A 180 -10.61 -3.52 -21.76
N PRO A 181 -10.84 -3.86 -23.05
CA PRO A 181 -11.42 -2.93 -24.00
C PRO A 181 -12.91 -2.69 -23.69
N VAL A 182 -13.31 -1.44 -23.65
CA VAL A 182 -14.70 -1.01 -23.57
C VAL A 182 -15.10 -0.38 -24.88
N ALA A 183 -16.16 -0.87 -25.52
CA ALA A 183 -16.56 -0.44 -26.86
C ALA A 183 -16.94 1.06 -26.92
N LYS A 184 -17.57 1.56 -25.86
CA LYS A 184 -17.91 2.99 -25.69
C LYS A 184 -17.76 3.41 -24.22
N VAL A 185 -16.99 4.43 -23.99
CA VAL A 185 -16.85 5.14 -22.71
C VAL A 185 -17.42 6.53 -22.88
N TYR A 186 -18.35 6.91 -22.01
CA TYR A 186 -18.95 8.23 -21.93
C TYR A 186 -18.89 8.73 -20.50
N ALA A 187 -18.30 9.89 -20.28
CA ALA A 187 -18.34 10.56 -18.99
C ALA A 187 -18.77 12.01 -19.16
N ARG A 188 -19.68 12.48 -18.30
CA ARG A 188 -20.23 13.85 -18.38
C ARG A 188 -20.33 14.44 -16.99
N SER A 189 -19.88 15.70 -16.84
CA SER A 189 -20.02 16.45 -15.59
C SER A 189 -20.72 17.78 -15.86
N LEU A 190 -21.80 18.05 -15.12
CA LEU A 190 -22.49 19.34 -15.05
C LEU A 190 -22.10 20.03 -13.76
N VAL A 191 -21.46 21.20 -13.85
CA VAL A 191 -21.00 21.97 -12.71
C VAL A 191 -21.55 23.40 -12.77
N PRO A 192 -21.84 24.06 -11.62
CA PRO A 192 -22.24 25.47 -11.59
C PRO A 192 -21.06 26.38 -11.99
N VAL A 193 -21.30 27.38 -12.83
CA VAL A 193 -20.27 28.35 -13.26
C VAL A 193 -19.66 29.12 -12.07
N ASP A 194 -20.47 29.42 -11.04
CA ASP A 194 -20.11 30.24 -9.89
C ASP A 194 -19.39 29.47 -8.76
N LYS A 195 -19.15 28.16 -8.92
CA LYS A 195 -18.52 27.31 -7.89
C LYS A 195 -17.04 27.01 -8.14
N GLY A 196 -16.43 27.56 -9.19
CA GLY A 196 -14.98 27.47 -9.44
C GLY A 196 -14.47 26.04 -9.67
N PHE A 197 -15.23 25.21 -10.38
CA PHE A 197 -14.77 23.84 -10.65
C PHE A 197 -13.58 23.81 -11.61
N THR A 198 -12.56 23.08 -11.23
CA THR A 198 -11.44 22.68 -12.10
C THR A 198 -11.61 21.22 -12.49
N ILE A 199 -11.55 20.95 -13.79
CA ILE A 199 -11.67 19.61 -14.33
C ILE A 199 -10.43 19.34 -15.16
N THR A 200 -9.61 18.40 -14.73
CA THR A 200 -8.38 18.01 -15.42
C THR A 200 -8.38 16.52 -15.74
N ARG A 201 -7.61 16.20 -16.73
CA ARG A 201 -7.36 14.84 -17.14
C ARG A 201 -5.99 14.40 -16.61
N VAL A 202 -5.94 13.24 -15.97
CA VAL A 202 -4.76 12.67 -15.34
C VAL A 202 -4.48 11.31 -15.99
N GLY A 203 -3.22 10.92 -16.05
CA GLY A 203 -2.76 9.70 -16.68
C GLY A 203 -2.50 9.87 -18.18
N ASN A 204 -2.48 8.78 -18.95
CA ASN A 204 -2.14 8.83 -20.36
C ASN A 204 -3.15 9.67 -21.16
N SER A 205 -2.70 10.83 -21.65
CA SER A 205 -3.55 11.85 -22.25
C SER A 205 -3.76 11.70 -23.77
N GLU A 206 -3.16 10.70 -24.42
CA GLU A 206 -3.25 10.55 -25.89
C GLU A 206 -4.62 10.08 -26.38
N PHE A 207 -5.56 9.75 -25.47
CA PHE A 207 -6.76 9.01 -25.79
C PHE A 207 -8.04 9.69 -25.32
N GLY A 208 -9.07 9.63 -26.18
CA GLY A 208 -10.37 10.24 -25.98
C GLY A 208 -10.37 11.76 -26.15
N SER A 209 -11.53 12.34 -26.21
CA SER A 209 -11.73 13.79 -26.31
C SER A 209 -12.46 14.31 -25.07
N LEU A 210 -11.88 15.30 -24.42
CA LEU A 210 -12.56 16.09 -23.39
C LEU A 210 -13.03 17.40 -24.03
N THR A 211 -14.33 17.60 -24.11
CA THR A 211 -14.95 18.83 -24.62
C THR A 211 -15.59 19.60 -23.46
N HIS A 212 -15.58 20.92 -23.58
CA HIS A 212 -16.14 21.83 -22.58
C HIS A 212 -17.02 22.87 -23.27
N ARG A 213 -18.20 23.16 -22.70
CA ARG A 213 -19.06 24.25 -23.13
C ARG A 213 -19.86 24.81 -21.95
N GLN A 214 -20.17 26.09 -22.02
CA GLN A 214 -21.09 26.71 -21.08
C GLN A 214 -22.54 26.58 -21.59
N VAL A 215 -23.45 26.18 -20.70
CA VAL A 215 -24.89 26.04 -20.97
C VAL A 215 -25.65 26.80 -19.89
N GLY A 216 -25.93 28.09 -20.15
CA GLY A 216 -26.58 28.98 -19.17
C GLY A 216 -25.70 29.22 -17.94
N ALA A 217 -26.19 28.88 -16.76
CA ALA A 217 -25.48 29.00 -15.49
C ALA A 217 -24.64 27.74 -15.15
N MET A 218 -24.48 26.83 -16.09
CA MET A 218 -23.75 25.57 -15.92
C MET A 218 -22.61 25.49 -16.92
N GLU A 219 -21.57 24.78 -16.55
CA GLU A 219 -20.55 24.27 -17.46
C GLU A 219 -20.73 22.76 -17.64
N GLU A 220 -20.60 22.31 -18.86
CA GLU A 220 -20.70 20.92 -19.26
C GLU A 220 -19.35 20.43 -19.78
N TYR A 221 -18.85 19.38 -19.18
CA TYR A 221 -17.65 18.67 -19.60
C TYR A 221 -18.06 17.29 -20.07
N VAL A 222 -17.64 16.92 -21.28
CA VAL A 222 -17.95 15.60 -21.88
C VAL A 222 -16.68 14.95 -22.35
N PHE A 223 -16.47 13.73 -21.90
CA PHE A 223 -15.43 12.84 -22.37
C PHE A 223 -16.05 11.67 -23.13
N GLU A 224 -15.50 11.39 -24.29
CA GLU A 224 -15.86 10.23 -25.11
C GLU A 224 -14.60 9.47 -25.55
N ASP A 225 -14.61 8.16 -25.39
CA ASP A 225 -13.60 7.23 -25.89
C ASP A 225 -14.23 5.85 -26.15
N GLY A 226 -13.43 4.93 -26.66
CA GLY A 226 -13.85 3.54 -26.83
C GLY A 226 -12.80 2.65 -27.48
N ARG A 227 -13.00 1.33 -27.30
CA ARG A 227 -12.24 0.24 -27.93
C ARG A 227 -10.77 0.15 -27.53
N ARG A 228 -10.43 0.58 -26.31
CA ARG A 228 -9.06 0.49 -25.82
C ARG A 228 -8.98 -0.35 -24.56
N ALA A 229 -7.97 -1.18 -24.51
CA ALA A 229 -7.45 -1.75 -23.30
C ALA A 229 -6.13 -1.04 -22.98
N TYR A 230 -5.95 -0.71 -21.72
CA TYR A 230 -4.72 -0.14 -21.22
C TYR A 230 -3.92 -1.26 -20.57
N ASP A 231 -2.91 -1.75 -21.29
CA ASP A 231 -2.05 -2.83 -20.82
C ASP A 231 -0.92 -2.24 -19.95
N PHE A 232 -1.26 -2.00 -18.69
CA PHE A 232 -0.37 -1.52 -17.64
C PHE A 232 -0.34 -2.46 -16.43
N ASP A 233 -0.78 -3.71 -16.60
CA ASP A 233 -0.76 -4.71 -15.52
C ASP A 233 0.66 -5.28 -15.37
N GLU A 234 1.57 -4.43 -14.93
CA GLU A 234 2.95 -4.76 -14.62
C GLU A 234 3.14 -4.74 -13.10
N LYS A 235 3.81 -5.77 -12.58
CA LYS A 235 4.13 -5.84 -11.14
C LYS A 235 5.14 -4.75 -10.74
N ASP A 236 5.20 -4.45 -9.45
CA ASP A 236 6.18 -3.54 -8.87
C ASP A 236 6.16 -2.14 -9.52
N GLN A 237 4.96 -1.57 -9.64
CA GLN A 237 4.79 -0.17 -9.99
C GLN A 237 4.89 0.71 -8.73
N PRO A 238 5.48 1.91 -8.81
CA PRO A 238 5.39 2.87 -7.70
C PRO A 238 3.93 3.22 -7.40
N SER A 239 3.59 3.42 -6.11
CA SER A 239 2.22 3.73 -5.69
C SER A 239 1.65 5.00 -6.32
N TRP A 240 2.50 5.99 -6.59
CA TRP A 240 2.11 7.25 -7.22
C TRP A 240 1.83 7.14 -8.74
N PHE A 241 2.20 6.04 -9.37
CA PHE A 241 1.96 5.86 -10.80
C PHE A 241 0.49 5.55 -11.05
N ILE A 242 -0.17 6.40 -11.83
CA ILE A 242 -1.57 6.24 -12.22
C ILE A 242 -1.62 5.62 -13.62
N PRO A 243 -1.85 4.29 -13.73
CA PRO A 243 -1.76 3.58 -15.01
C PRO A 243 -2.93 3.87 -15.96
N TYR A 244 -4.10 4.22 -15.41
CA TYR A 244 -5.30 4.45 -16.19
C TYR A 244 -5.64 5.93 -16.28
N PRO A 245 -6.27 6.39 -17.38
CA PRO A 245 -6.73 7.75 -17.46
C PRO A 245 -7.92 8.00 -16.53
N TYR A 246 -7.90 9.18 -15.88
CA TYR A 246 -8.98 9.70 -15.04
C TYR A 246 -9.31 11.13 -15.42
N ILE A 247 -10.53 11.55 -15.10
CA ILE A 247 -10.85 12.96 -14.91
C ILE A 247 -10.85 13.22 -13.40
N ASN A 248 -10.10 14.23 -12.98
CA ASN A 248 -10.20 14.80 -11.65
C ASN A 248 -11.11 16.04 -11.72
N VAL A 249 -12.10 16.09 -10.84
CA VAL A 249 -13.10 17.17 -10.72
C VAL A 249 -12.98 17.72 -9.32
N SER A 250 -12.60 18.99 -9.17
CA SER A 250 -12.45 19.63 -7.85
C SER A 250 -12.96 21.08 -7.90
N ASN A 251 -13.58 21.56 -6.80
CA ASN A 251 -13.90 22.96 -6.60
C ASN A 251 -13.11 23.61 -5.44
N TYR A 252 -11.95 23.03 -5.13
CA TYR A 252 -10.94 23.69 -4.31
C TYR A 252 -10.02 24.51 -5.21
N ASP A 253 -9.89 25.79 -4.96
CA ASP A 253 -9.01 26.68 -5.77
C ASP A 253 -7.52 26.45 -5.45
N ASN A 254 -7.21 26.05 -4.23
CA ASN A 254 -5.83 25.87 -3.74
C ASN A 254 -5.78 25.01 -2.47
N TRP A 255 -4.57 24.64 -2.04
CA TRP A 255 -4.34 23.84 -0.82
C TRP A 255 -4.77 24.55 0.47
N GLN A 256 -4.79 25.90 0.49
CA GLN A 256 -5.27 26.67 1.63
C GLN A 256 -6.75 26.37 1.90
N GLU A 257 -7.57 26.25 0.87
CA GLU A 257 -8.99 25.91 1.04
C GLU A 257 -9.19 24.50 1.58
N VAL A 258 -8.31 23.54 1.20
CA VAL A 258 -8.33 22.20 1.79
C VAL A 258 -7.96 22.26 3.27
N ALA A 259 -6.92 23.03 3.63
CA ALA A 259 -6.55 23.23 5.03
C ALA A 259 -7.69 23.90 5.85
N GLN A 260 -8.36 24.91 5.28
CA GLN A 260 -9.49 25.58 5.91
C GLN A 260 -10.71 24.66 6.08
N TRP A 261 -10.97 23.76 5.11
CA TRP A 261 -11.97 22.71 5.25
C TRP A 261 -11.64 21.74 6.38
N ALA A 262 -10.38 21.30 6.46
CA ALA A 262 -9.94 20.34 7.48
C ALA A 262 -9.90 20.94 8.89
N LEU A 263 -9.55 22.22 9.04
CA LEU A 263 -9.30 22.87 10.34
C LEU A 263 -10.44 22.69 11.36
N PRO A 264 -11.73 22.93 11.04
CA PRO A 264 -12.81 22.72 12.00
C PRO A 264 -13.06 21.26 12.37
N LEU A 265 -12.57 20.31 11.60
CA LEU A 265 -12.70 18.89 11.90
C LEU A 265 -11.73 18.45 12.99
N TYR A 266 -10.62 19.18 13.21
CA TYR A 266 -9.58 18.87 14.18
C TYR A 266 -9.55 19.87 15.35
N PRO A 267 -10.59 19.89 16.21
CA PRO A 267 -10.67 20.86 17.31
C PRO A 267 -9.65 20.52 18.40
N ASN A 268 -8.93 21.54 18.89
CA ASN A 268 -8.03 21.38 20.04
C ASN A 268 -8.85 21.28 21.34
N SER A 269 -9.38 20.10 21.65
CA SER A 269 -10.20 19.85 22.83
C SER A 269 -9.39 19.26 23.97
N THR A 270 -9.38 19.95 25.12
CA THR A 270 -8.66 19.56 26.34
C THR A 270 -9.61 19.15 27.46
N SER A 271 -10.87 18.97 27.16
CA SER A 271 -11.90 18.57 28.14
C SER A 271 -11.82 17.06 28.40
N GLY A 272 -12.21 16.66 29.62
CA GLY A 272 -12.35 15.28 30.03
C GLY A 272 -11.41 14.89 31.17
N ARG A 273 -11.87 13.93 31.99
CA ARG A 273 -11.14 13.46 33.19
C ARG A 273 -9.94 12.58 32.82
N LEU A 274 -10.10 11.73 31.82
CA LEU A 274 -9.05 10.81 31.40
C LEU A 274 -7.93 11.60 30.72
N PHE A 275 -8.28 12.55 29.86
CA PHE A 275 -7.31 13.42 29.21
C PHE A 275 -6.49 14.22 30.25
N ALA A 276 -7.16 14.83 31.23
CA ALA A 276 -6.48 15.57 32.30
C ALA A 276 -5.53 14.70 33.12
N LYS A 277 -5.94 13.46 33.42
CA LYS A 277 -5.10 12.49 34.14
C LYS A 277 -3.85 12.11 33.37
N GLU A 278 -3.98 11.76 32.09
CA GLU A 278 -2.83 11.42 31.24
C GLU A 278 -1.87 12.61 31.10
N LEU A 279 -2.42 13.82 30.88
CA LEU A 279 -1.61 15.02 30.77
C LEU A 279 -0.83 15.32 32.06
N GLU A 280 -1.43 15.12 33.24
CA GLU A 280 -0.73 15.26 34.52
C GLU A 280 0.44 14.28 34.66
N GLN A 281 0.25 13.04 34.26
CA GLN A 281 1.30 12.01 34.26
C GLN A 281 2.45 12.40 33.32
N LEU A 282 2.13 12.88 32.11
CA LEU A 282 3.13 13.35 31.17
C LEU A 282 3.92 14.56 31.70
N LYS A 283 3.24 15.54 32.30
CA LYS A 283 3.87 16.73 32.88
C LYS A 283 4.81 16.42 34.06
N ALA A 284 4.62 15.28 34.73
CA ALA A 284 5.45 14.85 35.84
C ALA A 284 6.82 14.29 35.39
N LEU A 285 7.01 14.01 34.09
CA LEU A 285 8.28 13.49 33.56
C LEU A 285 9.40 14.55 33.58
N PRO A 286 10.68 14.12 33.72
CA PRO A 286 11.77 14.99 34.11
C PRO A 286 12.24 15.98 33.04
N SER A 287 12.04 15.68 31.76
CA SER A 287 12.46 16.55 30.66
C SER A 287 11.36 16.72 29.61
N LYS A 288 11.50 17.73 28.77
CA LYS A 288 10.57 17.98 27.67
C LYS A 288 10.61 16.83 26.63
N GLU A 289 11.77 16.32 26.33
CA GLU A 289 11.98 15.19 25.43
C GLU A 289 11.26 13.93 25.97
N ALA A 290 11.41 13.63 27.27
CA ALA A 290 10.71 12.53 27.92
C ALA A 290 9.19 12.70 27.88
N GLN A 291 8.68 13.94 28.04
CA GLN A 291 7.27 14.25 27.94
C GLN A 291 6.73 14.02 26.51
N ILE A 292 7.48 14.47 25.50
CA ILE A 292 7.13 14.30 24.08
C ILE A 292 7.13 12.81 23.72
N MET A 293 8.20 12.08 24.07
CA MET A 293 8.30 10.65 23.77
C MET A 293 7.18 9.84 24.43
N ALA A 294 6.86 10.16 25.69
CA ALA A 294 5.78 9.48 26.38
C ALA A 294 4.40 9.78 25.75
N ALA A 295 4.16 11.00 25.25
CA ALA A 295 2.95 11.33 24.52
C ALA A 295 2.84 10.56 23.19
N ILE A 296 3.96 10.43 22.46
CA ILE A 296 4.05 9.62 21.24
C ILE A 296 3.72 8.16 21.55
N LYS A 297 4.40 7.56 22.54
CA LYS A 297 4.19 6.17 22.94
C LYS A 297 2.77 5.91 23.45
N LEU A 298 2.18 6.86 24.19
CA LEU A 298 0.78 6.77 24.60
C LEU A 298 -0.13 6.63 23.37
N SER A 299 0.03 7.48 22.38
CA SER A 299 -0.78 7.44 21.15
C SER A 299 -0.49 6.19 20.32
N GLN A 300 0.76 5.77 20.21
CA GLN A 300 1.16 4.60 19.41
C GLN A 300 0.75 3.26 20.03
N GLN A 301 0.99 3.05 21.32
CA GLN A 301 0.90 1.75 21.97
C GLN A 301 -0.36 1.58 22.84
N LYS A 302 -0.82 2.62 23.55
CA LYS A 302 -2.00 2.53 24.41
C LYS A 302 -3.31 2.56 23.62
N ILE A 303 -3.34 3.26 22.49
CA ILE A 303 -4.49 3.36 21.59
C ILE A 303 -4.31 2.35 20.45
N ARG A 304 -5.12 1.30 20.41
CA ARG A 304 -5.11 0.30 19.32
C ARG A 304 -5.60 0.91 18.03
N TYR A 305 -5.05 0.49 16.89
CA TYR A 305 -5.55 0.91 15.60
C TYR A 305 -6.87 0.20 15.27
N LEU A 306 -7.94 0.98 15.10
CA LEU A 306 -9.25 0.53 14.64
C LEU A 306 -10.05 1.73 14.15
N GLY A 307 -10.40 1.76 12.87
CA GLY A 307 -11.24 2.80 12.26
C GLY A 307 -12.71 2.41 12.26
N ILE A 308 -13.57 3.30 12.78
CA ILE A 308 -15.01 3.24 12.58
C ILE A 308 -15.39 4.54 11.89
N GLU A 309 -15.47 4.51 10.56
CA GLU A 309 -15.49 5.68 9.67
C GLU A 309 -16.86 5.97 9.07
N ASN A 310 -17.93 5.63 9.80
CA ASN A 310 -19.31 5.85 9.34
C ASN A 310 -19.64 7.35 9.18
N GLY A 311 -20.21 7.71 8.05
CA GLY A 311 -20.64 9.08 7.78
C GLY A 311 -19.51 10.09 7.87
N ILE A 312 -19.65 11.14 8.68
CA ILE A 312 -18.62 12.18 8.89
C ILE A 312 -17.33 11.61 9.54
N GLY A 313 -17.43 10.49 10.24
CA GLY A 313 -16.28 9.80 10.87
C GLY A 313 -15.24 9.31 9.87
N SER A 314 -15.53 9.32 8.59
CA SER A 314 -14.55 9.08 7.52
C SER A 314 -13.42 10.11 7.50
N HIS A 315 -13.69 11.35 7.91
CA HIS A 315 -12.73 12.47 7.88
C HIS A 315 -12.62 13.22 9.21
N ALA A 316 -13.69 13.24 10.03
CA ALA A 316 -13.70 13.91 11.32
C ALA A 316 -13.23 12.96 12.43
N PRO A 317 -12.14 13.27 13.16
CA PRO A 317 -11.68 12.47 14.28
C PRO A 317 -12.63 12.60 15.49
N ARG A 318 -12.58 11.61 16.37
CA ARG A 318 -13.19 11.66 17.69
C ARG A 318 -12.38 12.56 18.62
N LEU A 319 -13.04 13.10 19.63
CA LEU A 319 -12.37 13.93 20.63
C LEU A 319 -11.38 13.10 21.47
N PRO A 320 -10.25 13.68 21.94
CA PRO A 320 -9.22 12.98 22.71
C PRO A 320 -9.74 12.20 23.91
N GLU A 321 -10.72 12.72 24.66
CA GLU A 321 -11.35 11.99 25.78
C GLU A 321 -12.02 10.70 25.33
N GLN A 322 -12.77 10.74 24.22
CA GLN A 322 -13.46 9.56 23.68
C GLN A 322 -12.47 8.48 23.23
N ILE A 323 -11.35 8.90 22.63
CA ILE A 323 -10.29 8.00 22.18
C ILE A 323 -9.65 7.28 23.39
N LEU A 324 -9.39 8.02 24.46
CA LEU A 324 -8.85 7.48 25.71
C LEU A 324 -9.85 6.54 26.42
N GLU A 325 -11.15 6.86 26.39
CA GLU A 325 -12.20 6.01 26.99
C GLU A 325 -12.35 4.67 26.27
N GLN A 326 -12.37 4.70 24.93
CA GLN A 326 -12.56 3.48 24.14
C GLN A 326 -11.27 2.67 23.95
N GLY A 327 -10.08 3.30 24.04
CA GLY A 327 -8.77 2.66 23.90
C GLY A 327 -8.42 2.23 22.48
N TYR A 328 -9.11 2.76 21.46
CA TYR A 328 -8.82 2.54 20.05
C TYR A 328 -9.16 3.78 19.22
N GLY A 329 -8.58 3.87 18.03
CA GLY A 329 -8.82 4.92 17.07
C GLY A 329 -8.01 4.70 15.80
N ASP A 330 -8.37 5.41 14.74
CA ASP A 330 -7.64 5.38 13.47
C ASP A 330 -6.57 6.49 13.38
N CYS A 331 -6.01 6.70 12.18
CA CYS A 331 -4.93 7.67 11.96
C CYS A 331 -5.32 9.08 12.41
N LYS A 332 -6.51 9.56 12.07
CA LYS A 332 -6.99 10.90 12.42
C LYS A 332 -7.28 11.06 13.91
N ASP A 333 -7.84 10.03 14.54
CA ASP A 333 -8.11 9.96 15.97
C ASP A 333 -6.81 10.08 16.79
N LYS A 334 -5.84 9.22 16.45
CA LYS A 334 -4.55 9.15 17.13
C LYS A 334 -3.72 10.41 16.90
N SER A 335 -3.79 11.00 15.69
CA SER A 335 -3.10 12.25 15.36
C SER A 335 -3.69 13.45 16.11
N LEU A 336 -5.01 13.54 16.22
CA LEU A 336 -5.64 14.59 17.03
C LEU A 336 -5.28 14.46 18.51
N LEU A 337 -5.31 13.24 19.07
CA LEU A 337 -4.92 12.99 20.45
C LEU A 337 -3.46 13.41 20.71
N LEU A 338 -2.53 12.98 19.87
CA LEU A 338 -1.10 13.30 20.00
C LEU A 338 -0.85 14.80 19.89
N ALA A 339 -1.38 15.46 18.84
CA ALA A 339 -1.20 16.89 18.64
C ALA A 339 -1.79 17.70 19.82
N THR A 340 -2.94 17.28 20.35
CA THR A 340 -3.55 17.94 21.52
C THR A 340 -2.68 17.78 22.78
N LEU A 341 -2.15 16.58 23.05
CA LEU A 341 -1.25 16.34 24.19
C LEU A 341 0.02 17.19 24.07
N LEU A 342 0.66 17.20 22.89
CA LEU A 342 1.88 17.98 22.65
C LEU A 342 1.63 19.49 22.85
N ASN A 343 0.55 20.04 22.34
CA ASN A 343 0.18 21.43 22.52
C ASN A 343 -0.03 21.78 24.02
N GLN A 344 -0.64 20.89 24.81
CA GLN A 344 -0.82 21.07 26.25
C GLN A 344 0.48 20.91 27.05
N LEU A 345 1.49 20.25 26.47
CA LEU A 345 2.85 20.19 26.98
C LEU A 345 3.69 21.43 26.55
N GLY A 346 3.13 22.37 25.79
CA GLY A 346 3.82 23.56 25.30
C GLY A 346 4.71 23.29 24.09
N VAL A 347 4.43 22.26 23.34
CA VAL A 347 5.09 21.90 22.06
C VAL A 347 4.11 22.22 20.94
N GLU A 348 4.51 23.10 20.02
CA GLU A 348 3.68 23.45 18.86
C GLU A 348 3.51 22.22 17.94
N ALA A 349 2.29 21.71 17.82
CA ALA A 349 1.97 20.48 17.09
C ALA A 349 0.65 20.56 16.35
N TYR A 350 0.60 19.97 15.16
CA TYR A 350 -0.57 19.97 14.28
C TYR A 350 -0.77 18.59 13.63
N PRO A 351 -2.02 18.12 13.45
CA PRO A 351 -2.29 17.05 12.50
C PRO A 351 -1.90 17.51 11.09
N ALA A 352 -1.47 16.56 10.25
CA ALA A 352 -1.06 16.81 8.88
C ALA A 352 -1.61 15.71 7.96
N LEU A 353 -2.30 16.13 6.89
CA LEU A 353 -2.80 15.23 5.86
C LEU A 353 -1.65 14.83 4.93
N VAL A 354 -1.53 13.54 4.65
CA VAL A 354 -0.50 12.97 3.78
C VAL A 354 -1.11 11.96 2.80
N SER A 355 -0.36 11.60 1.76
CA SER A 355 -0.76 10.55 0.84
C SER A 355 0.26 9.41 0.81
N THR A 356 -0.18 8.21 1.16
CA THR A 356 0.62 6.98 1.04
C THR A 356 0.70 6.52 -0.41
N VAL A 357 -0.24 6.98 -1.26
CA VAL A 357 -0.33 6.69 -2.69
C VAL A 357 0.50 7.68 -3.50
N HIS A 358 0.20 8.98 -3.42
CA HIS A 358 0.84 10.00 -4.26
C HIS A 358 2.25 10.36 -3.80
N ARG A 359 2.52 10.33 -2.49
CA ARG A 359 3.85 10.54 -1.89
C ARG A 359 4.57 11.79 -2.44
N GLU A 360 5.76 11.62 -3.03
CA GLU A 360 6.54 12.68 -3.67
C GLU A 360 5.83 13.34 -4.89
N LYS A 361 4.75 12.75 -5.40
CA LYS A 361 3.93 13.27 -6.51
C LYS A 361 2.64 13.97 -6.04
N LEU A 362 2.46 14.14 -4.73
CA LEU A 362 1.28 14.82 -4.19
C LEU A 362 1.17 16.28 -4.65
N ASN A 363 2.30 16.98 -4.83
CA ASN A 363 2.34 18.35 -5.32
C ASN A 363 1.94 18.52 -6.80
N GLU A 364 1.87 17.41 -7.55
CA GLU A 364 1.40 17.38 -8.93
C GLU A 364 -0.13 17.20 -9.03
N GLN A 365 -0.82 16.94 -7.89
CA GLN A 365 -2.25 16.73 -7.85
C GLN A 365 -3.03 18.05 -7.77
N LEU A 366 -4.30 18.04 -8.21
CA LEU A 366 -5.19 19.15 -7.93
C LEU A 366 -5.46 19.24 -6.41
N PRO A 367 -5.63 20.45 -5.88
CA PRO A 367 -6.10 20.62 -4.52
C PRO A 367 -7.44 19.92 -4.32
N GLY A 368 -7.53 19.12 -3.26
CA GLY A 368 -8.73 18.37 -2.93
C GLY A 368 -8.51 17.46 -1.72
N HIS A 369 -9.58 17.10 -1.06
CA HIS A 369 -9.52 16.18 0.09
C HIS A 369 -9.20 14.75 -0.34
N SER A 370 -9.58 14.34 -1.55
CA SER A 370 -9.33 12.99 -2.08
C SER A 370 -7.86 12.73 -2.45
N ALA A 371 -7.01 13.76 -2.42
CA ALA A 371 -5.58 13.61 -2.61
C ALA A 371 -4.87 12.95 -1.41
N PHE A 372 -5.54 12.90 -0.26
CA PHE A 372 -4.99 12.39 1.00
C PHE A 372 -5.71 11.11 1.43
N ASP A 373 -4.97 10.20 2.04
CA ASP A 373 -5.48 8.92 2.55
C ASP A 373 -4.99 8.60 3.97
N HIS A 374 -4.17 9.48 4.56
CA HIS A 374 -3.60 9.26 5.89
C HIS A 374 -3.37 10.57 6.64
N VAL A 375 -3.26 10.48 7.98
CA VAL A 375 -3.01 11.63 8.87
C VAL A 375 -1.89 11.29 9.84
N ILE A 376 -0.91 12.18 9.94
CA ILE A 376 0.23 12.11 10.86
C ILE A 376 0.32 13.40 11.68
N VAL A 377 1.36 13.56 12.49
CA VAL A 377 1.57 14.76 13.32
C VAL A 377 2.87 15.44 12.94
N ASN A 378 2.81 16.74 12.69
CA ASN A 378 3.94 17.65 12.57
C ASN A 378 4.10 18.43 13.87
N PHE A 379 5.31 18.56 14.39
CA PHE A 379 5.60 19.39 15.57
C PHE A 379 7.04 19.92 15.56
N PHE A 380 7.26 20.97 16.37
CA PHE A 380 8.55 21.61 16.51
C PHE A 380 9.07 21.48 17.94
N HIS A 381 10.36 21.09 18.09
CA HIS A 381 11.03 21.07 19.35
C HIS A 381 12.48 21.57 19.20
N GLN A 382 12.88 22.57 20.00
CA GLN A 382 14.22 23.18 19.95
C GLN A 382 14.67 23.65 18.55
N GLY A 383 13.71 24.11 17.72
CA GLY A 383 13.98 24.56 16.35
C GLY A 383 14.12 23.45 15.31
N ILE A 384 13.95 22.20 15.71
CA ILE A 384 13.91 21.03 14.82
C ILE A 384 12.46 20.70 14.52
N GLU A 385 12.17 20.44 13.24
CA GLU A 385 10.87 19.94 12.77
C GLU A 385 10.84 18.42 12.85
N TYR A 386 9.75 17.90 13.40
CA TYR A 386 9.50 16.45 13.51
C TYR A 386 8.18 16.08 12.83
N TRP A 387 8.20 14.89 12.24
CA TRP A 387 7.03 14.23 11.67
C TRP A 387 6.89 12.86 12.33
N VAL A 388 5.71 12.55 12.85
CA VAL A 388 5.47 11.29 13.56
C VAL A 388 4.13 10.71 13.14
N ASP A 389 4.16 9.44 12.77
CA ASP A 389 2.96 8.65 12.53
C ASP A 389 2.53 7.96 13.84
N PRO A 390 1.42 8.37 14.47
CA PRO A 390 0.96 7.76 15.71
C PRO A 390 0.34 6.36 15.49
N THR A 391 0.24 5.87 14.27
CA THR A 391 -0.25 4.52 13.97
C THR A 391 0.83 3.45 14.00
N VAL A 392 2.10 3.85 13.89
CA VAL A 392 3.25 2.95 14.03
C VAL A 392 3.44 2.56 15.50
N THR A 393 3.75 1.29 15.81
CA THR A 393 3.80 0.80 17.19
C THR A 393 5.22 0.62 17.74
N GLU A 394 6.16 0.14 16.95
CA GLU A 394 7.48 -0.32 17.41
C GLU A 394 8.62 0.66 17.04
N GLN A 395 8.39 1.96 17.24
CA GLN A 395 9.41 2.99 16.99
C GLN A 395 10.46 3.06 18.12
N GLY A 396 11.59 3.67 17.82
CA GLY A 396 12.63 4.01 18.80
C GLY A 396 12.10 4.82 20.00
N ASP A 397 12.91 4.91 21.07
CA ASP A 397 12.52 5.56 22.33
C ASP A 397 13.16 6.94 22.56
N ALA A 398 13.93 7.44 21.59
CA ALA A 398 14.52 8.77 21.63
C ALA A 398 14.10 9.61 20.42
N LEU A 399 13.96 10.94 20.63
CA LEU A 399 13.47 11.87 19.60
C LEU A 399 14.38 11.93 18.37
N ASP A 400 15.67 11.84 18.56
CA ASP A 400 16.72 11.87 17.52
C ASP A 400 16.84 10.53 16.79
N SER A 401 16.32 9.44 17.36
CA SER A 401 16.32 8.12 16.74
C SER A 401 14.97 7.71 16.12
N ILE A 402 13.89 8.49 16.33
CA ILE A 402 12.63 8.27 15.64
C ILE A 402 12.82 8.41 14.13
N VAL A 403 12.32 7.43 13.38
CA VAL A 403 12.30 7.49 11.93
C VAL A 403 10.86 7.61 11.42
N GLN A 404 10.72 8.33 10.31
CA GLN A 404 9.45 8.52 9.63
C GLN A 404 9.60 8.19 8.16
N SER A 405 8.65 7.42 7.61
CA SER A 405 8.61 7.14 6.17
C SER A 405 8.52 8.44 5.39
N GLU A 406 9.33 8.56 4.36
CA GLU A 406 9.30 9.70 3.44
C GLU A 406 8.03 9.61 2.58
N LEU A 407 7.07 10.51 2.83
CA LEU A 407 5.82 10.63 2.10
C LEU A 407 5.82 11.83 1.14
N GLY A 408 6.95 12.48 1.00
CA GLY A 408 7.20 13.62 0.11
C GLY A 408 6.58 14.91 0.64
N TYR A 409 5.26 15.03 0.59
CA TYR A 409 4.54 16.25 0.95
C TYR A 409 3.41 15.99 1.94
N ALA A 410 3.11 17.00 2.78
CA ALA A 410 2.03 17.01 3.74
C ALA A 410 1.27 18.34 3.72
N LEU A 411 -0.02 18.34 4.01
CA LEU A 411 -0.79 19.53 4.30
C LEU A 411 -1.00 19.65 5.82
N VAL A 412 -0.23 20.52 6.45
CA VAL A 412 -0.36 20.77 7.90
C VAL A 412 -1.66 21.50 8.19
N ILE A 413 -2.48 20.98 9.10
CA ILE A 413 -3.80 21.55 9.42
C ILE A 413 -3.64 22.70 10.43
N LYS A 414 -3.31 23.89 9.91
CA LYS A 414 -3.22 25.14 10.68
C LYS A 414 -3.74 26.33 9.87
N PRO A 415 -4.14 27.44 10.54
CA PRO A 415 -4.75 28.58 9.83
C PRO A 415 -3.88 29.21 8.75
N GLU A 416 -2.55 29.16 8.93
CA GLU A 416 -1.57 29.78 8.05
C GLU A 416 -1.15 28.88 6.87
N SER A 417 -1.65 27.66 6.78
CA SER A 417 -1.31 26.74 5.70
C SER A 417 -1.87 27.21 4.38
N VAL A 418 -0.99 27.53 3.44
CA VAL A 418 -1.33 27.99 2.08
C VAL A 418 -0.86 27.01 1.00
N TRP A 419 0.13 26.16 1.33
CA TRP A 419 0.77 25.20 0.43
C TRP A 419 1.04 23.87 1.13
N LEU A 420 1.37 22.86 0.34
CA LEU A 420 1.94 21.63 0.86
C LEU A 420 3.34 21.90 1.45
N SER A 421 3.62 21.31 2.59
CA SER A 421 4.96 21.31 3.21
C SER A 421 5.74 20.10 2.71
N GLU A 422 6.97 20.31 2.29
CA GLU A 422 7.91 19.22 2.02
C GLU A 422 8.32 18.57 3.34
N MET A 423 8.30 17.25 3.40
CA MET A 423 8.61 16.51 4.62
C MET A 423 10.11 16.24 4.69
N ASN A 424 10.82 16.98 5.56
CA ASN A 424 12.20 16.67 5.92
C ASN A 424 12.18 15.69 7.10
N VAL A 425 12.44 14.42 6.84
CA VAL A 425 12.33 13.35 7.84
C VAL A 425 13.67 12.68 8.11
N ASN A 426 13.88 12.23 9.35
CA ASN A 426 14.88 11.22 9.63
C ASN A 426 14.34 9.89 9.09
N ASN A 427 14.91 9.39 8.00
CA ASN A 427 14.55 8.15 7.34
C ASN A 427 15.68 7.13 7.39
N SER A 428 16.48 7.11 8.46
CA SER A 428 17.55 6.12 8.66
C SER A 428 17.03 4.72 8.39
N ASN A 429 17.71 4.01 7.48
CA ASN A 429 17.29 2.72 6.95
C ASN A 429 18.54 1.94 6.54
N GLN A 430 19.17 1.25 7.51
CA GLN A 430 20.47 0.63 7.32
C GLN A 430 20.51 -0.80 7.85
N ILE A 431 21.28 -1.66 7.18
CA ILE A 431 21.66 -2.99 7.61
C ILE A 431 23.16 -3.11 7.53
N THR A 432 23.81 -3.52 8.64
CA THR A 432 25.22 -3.88 8.66
C THR A 432 25.36 -5.32 9.08
N SER A 433 25.91 -6.17 8.21
CA SER A 433 26.07 -7.60 8.47
C SER A 433 27.53 -8.02 8.40
N SER A 434 27.93 -8.86 9.35
CA SER A 434 29.22 -9.52 9.38
C SER A 434 28.99 -11.03 9.37
N VAL A 435 29.50 -11.71 8.36
CA VAL A 435 29.37 -13.16 8.17
C VAL A 435 30.76 -13.78 8.27
N GLU A 436 30.93 -14.80 9.10
CA GLU A 436 32.17 -15.57 9.20
C GLU A 436 31.92 -17.03 8.91
N TYR A 437 32.54 -17.53 7.85
CA TYR A 437 32.55 -18.94 7.50
C TYR A 437 33.83 -19.61 8.02
N GLN A 438 33.69 -20.77 8.61
CA GLN A 438 34.78 -21.69 8.94
C GLN A 438 34.56 -22.99 8.18
N PHE A 439 35.08 -23.09 6.97
CA PHE A 439 34.99 -24.32 6.19
C PHE A 439 36.03 -25.33 6.63
N LYS A 440 35.63 -26.59 6.69
CA LYS A 440 36.47 -27.77 6.96
C LYS A 440 36.38 -28.73 5.80
N HIS A 441 37.38 -29.60 5.62
CA HIS A 441 37.25 -30.73 4.70
C HIS A 441 36.15 -31.70 5.19
N GLN A 442 35.44 -32.36 4.26
CA GLN A 442 34.33 -33.27 4.58
C GLN A 442 34.67 -34.34 5.64
N LYS A 443 35.97 -34.73 5.77
CA LYS A 443 36.42 -35.73 6.73
C LYS A 443 36.83 -35.15 8.10
N GLU A 444 36.89 -33.85 8.23
CA GLU A 444 37.40 -33.18 9.44
C GLU A 444 36.28 -32.65 10.37
N GLY A 445 35.03 -32.95 10.03
CA GLY A 445 33.84 -32.54 10.76
C GLY A 445 33.10 -31.37 10.11
N ASP A 446 32.07 -30.86 10.82
CA ASP A 446 31.17 -29.86 10.29
C ASP A 446 31.83 -28.50 10.11
N SER A 447 31.44 -27.81 9.09
CA SER A 447 31.73 -26.39 8.87
C SER A 447 30.77 -25.53 9.68
N THR A 448 31.11 -24.27 9.89
CA THR A 448 30.21 -23.33 10.63
C THR A 448 30.08 -22.00 9.89
N MET A 449 28.95 -21.35 10.11
CA MET A 449 28.68 -19.99 9.66
C MET A 449 28.13 -19.19 10.85
N LYS A 450 28.78 -18.07 11.16
CA LYS A 450 28.29 -17.12 12.16
C LYS A 450 27.93 -15.81 11.51
N ILE A 451 26.74 -15.29 11.81
CA ILE A 451 26.22 -14.05 11.26
C ILE A 451 25.91 -13.09 12.43
N THR A 452 26.35 -11.86 12.31
CA THR A 452 25.97 -10.77 13.20
C THR A 452 25.40 -9.65 12.34
N THR A 453 24.13 -9.33 12.54
CA THR A 453 23.45 -8.30 11.76
C THR A 453 22.91 -7.20 12.66
N LEU A 454 23.28 -5.95 12.36
CA LEU A 454 22.74 -4.75 12.96
C LEU A 454 21.69 -4.18 12.02
N TYR A 455 20.50 -3.99 12.54
CA TYR A 455 19.38 -3.32 11.89
C TYR A 455 19.20 -1.95 12.53
N GLU A 456 19.19 -0.88 11.73
CA GLU A 456 19.11 0.50 12.21
C GLU A 456 17.91 1.22 11.60
N GLY A 457 17.29 2.08 12.39
CA GLY A 457 16.16 2.91 11.96
C GLY A 457 14.95 2.07 11.53
N HIS A 458 14.47 2.27 10.31
CA HIS A 458 13.33 1.50 9.78
C HIS A 458 13.55 -0.03 9.78
N GLN A 459 14.78 -0.48 9.60
CA GLN A 459 15.09 -1.91 9.66
C GLN A 459 15.00 -2.43 11.09
N ALA A 460 15.46 -1.66 12.10
CA ALA A 460 15.28 -2.02 13.51
C ALA A 460 13.81 -2.12 13.87
N GLU A 461 12.99 -1.14 13.50
CA GLU A 461 11.56 -1.15 13.76
C GLU A 461 10.86 -2.33 13.08
N ARG A 462 11.26 -2.68 11.84
CA ARG A 462 10.74 -3.85 11.12
C ARG A 462 11.13 -5.15 11.82
N MET A 463 12.40 -5.28 12.23
CA MET A 463 12.89 -6.46 12.94
C MET A 463 12.20 -6.61 14.32
N ARG A 464 12.02 -5.51 15.05
CA ARG A 464 11.33 -5.49 16.34
C ARG A 464 9.89 -5.97 16.22
N ARG A 465 9.13 -5.49 15.20
CA ARG A 465 7.79 -5.98 14.89
C ARG A 465 7.78 -7.48 14.55
N TYR A 466 8.74 -7.93 13.76
CA TYR A 466 8.85 -9.33 13.36
C TYR A 466 9.11 -10.24 14.59
N LEU A 467 10.05 -9.87 15.47
CA LEU A 467 10.37 -10.59 16.68
C LEU A 467 9.23 -10.57 17.74
N THR A 468 8.46 -9.49 17.76
CA THR A 468 7.27 -9.40 18.65
C THR A 468 6.12 -10.27 18.14
N ALA A 469 5.97 -10.43 16.84
CA ALA A 469 4.89 -11.20 16.22
C ALA A 469 5.15 -12.71 16.16
N ASN A 470 6.42 -13.15 16.23
CA ASN A 470 6.82 -14.55 16.03
C ASN A 470 7.62 -15.07 17.22
N SER A 471 7.47 -16.37 17.52
CA SER A 471 8.34 -17.05 18.49
C SER A 471 9.75 -17.21 17.91
N MET A 472 10.78 -17.28 18.76
CA MET A 472 12.15 -17.50 18.29
C MET A 472 12.29 -18.82 17.54
N GLU A 473 11.57 -19.87 17.94
CA GLU A 473 11.51 -21.14 17.22
C GLU A 473 11.01 -20.98 15.77
N THR A 474 9.99 -20.12 15.55
CA THR A 474 9.49 -19.81 14.21
C THR A 474 10.54 -19.05 13.40
N VAL A 475 11.18 -18.05 14.02
CA VAL A 475 12.25 -17.27 13.37
C VAL A 475 13.41 -18.16 12.95
N MET A 476 13.89 -19.01 13.84
CA MET A 476 14.97 -19.98 13.56
C MET A 476 14.58 -20.92 12.43
N GLY A 477 13.38 -21.49 12.44
CA GLY A 477 12.91 -22.39 11.38
C GLY A 477 12.84 -21.70 10.01
N GLU A 478 12.35 -20.45 9.92
CA GLU A 478 12.31 -19.69 8.67
C GLU A 478 13.73 -19.39 8.12
N TYR A 479 14.69 -19.14 9.01
CA TYR A 479 16.08 -18.84 8.63
C TYR A 479 16.82 -20.12 8.23
N GLU A 480 16.61 -21.24 8.92
CA GLU A 480 17.11 -22.56 8.49
C GLU A 480 16.57 -22.95 7.12
N ASP A 481 15.27 -22.79 6.88
CA ASP A 481 14.64 -23.00 5.57
C ASP A 481 15.23 -22.11 4.48
N TYR A 482 15.56 -20.84 4.82
CA TYR A 482 16.22 -19.93 3.90
C TYR A 482 17.62 -20.44 3.52
N TYR A 483 18.48 -20.76 4.51
CA TYR A 483 19.84 -21.21 4.26
C TYR A 483 19.94 -22.63 3.70
N SER A 484 18.92 -23.48 3.89
CA SER A 484 18.84 -24.82 3.30
C SER A 484 18.85 -24.80 1.76
N ARG A 485 18.53 -23.67 1.16
CA ARG A 485 18.60 -23.45 -0.30
C ARG A 485 20.03 -23.37 -0.82
N PHE A 486 20.97 -23.02 0.05
CA PHE A 486 22.39 -22.85 -0.26
C PHE A 486 23.22 -24.01 0.29
N TYR A 487 22.88 -24.52 1.48
CA TYR A 487 23.67 -25.52 2.19
C TYR A 487 22.82 -26.71 2.61
N GLN A 488 23.14 -27.89 2.09
CA GLN A 488 22.47 -29.10 2.48
C GLN A 488 22.84 -29.49 3.93
N GLY A 489 21.84 -29.76 4.78
CA GLY A 489 22.05 -30.12 6.18
C GLY A 489 22.50 -28.93 7.06
N VAL A 490 22.03 -27.71 6.74
CA VAL A 490 22.21 -26.56 7.62
C VAL A 490 21.19 -26.60 8.76
N TYR A 491 21.62 -26.28 9.96
CA TYR A 491 20.75 -26.08 11.11
C TYR A 491 21.40 -25.10 12.11
N ALA A 492 20.58 -24.45 12.93
CA ALA A 492 21.06 -23.55 13.97
C ALA A 492 21.84 -24.33 15.05
N ALA A 493 23.05 -23.89 15.37
CA ALA A 493 23.90 -24.53 16.38
C ALA A 493 23.40 -24.28 17.80
N GLU A 494 22.72 -23.16 18.02
CA GLU A 494 22.18 -22.68 19.30
C GLU A 494 21.00 -21.75 19.01
N GLU A 495 20.22 -21.40 20.04
CA GLU A 495 19.16 -20.42 19.93
C GLU A 495 19.74 -19.06 19.53
N PHE A 496 19.08 -18.36 18.58
CA PHE A 496 19.55 -17.06 18.14
C PHE A 496 19.49 -16.03 19.26
N GLU A 497 20.55 -15.25 19.37
CA GLU A 497 20.61 -14.15 20.31
C GLU A 497 20.22 -12.84 19.63
N TYR A 498 19.45 -12.00 20.32
CA TYR A 498 19.21 -10.63 19.86
C TYR A 498 19.30 -9.64 21.01
N GLN A 499 19.76 -8.44 20.69
CA GLN A 499 19.76 -7.30 21.58
C GLN A 499 19.00 -6.15 20.92
N ASP A 500 18.00 -5.62 21.64
CA ASP A 500 17.24 -4.43 21.22
C ASP A 500 17.71 -3.21 22.04
N ASP A 501 18.16 -2.17 21.34
CA ASP A 501 18.45 -0.85 21.90
C ASP A 501 17.48 0.16 21.31
N PRO A 502 16.32 0.39 21.90
CA PRO A 502 15.34 1.33 21.39
C PRO A 502 15.77 2.80 21.53
N GLN A 503 16.78 3.13 22.36
CA GLN A 503 17.28 4.50 22.48
C GLN A 503 18.05 4.91 21.23
N SER A 504 18.92 4.06 20.73
CA SER A 504 19.62 4.28 19.45
C SER A 504 18.84 3.80 18.24
N ASN A 505 17.70 3.16 18.44
CA ASN A 505 16.87 2.49 17.42
C ASN A 505 17.65 1.45 16.61
N VAL A 506 18.33 0.55 17.32
CA VAL A 506 19.15 -0.53 16.76
C VAL A 506 18.71 -1.87 17.32
N VAL A 507 18.55 -2.87 16.44
CA VAL A 507 18.41 -4.29 16.82
C VAL A 507 19.61 -5.04 16.28
N THR A 508 20.32 -5.74 17.16
CA THR A 508 21.43 -6.63 16.78
C THR A 508 20.96 -8.07 16.90
N MET A 509 21.20 -8.89 15.87
CA MET A 509 20.90 -10.30 15.84
C MET A 509 22.16 -11.12 15.60
N VAL A 510 22.34 -12.22 16.34
CA VAL A 510 23.48 -13.14 16.23
C VAL A 510 22.95 -14.53 15.97
N GLU A 511 23.41 -15.13 14.88
CA GLU A 511 23.02 -16.44 14.41
C GLU A 511 24.25 -17.31 14.23
N THR A 512 24.20 -18.55 14.67
CA THR A 512 25.28 -19.54 14.46
C THR A 512 24.70 -20.81 13.87
N TYR A 513 25.26 -21.23 12.73
CA TYR A 513 24.83 -22.40 11.99
C TYR A 513 25.93 -23.44 11.90
N VAL A 514 25.49 -24.70 11.94
CA VAL A 514 26.28 -25.85 11.52
C VAL A 514 25.96 -26.17 10.06
N LEU A 515 27.00 -26.35 9.26
CA LEU A 515 26.93 -26.74 7.85
C LEU A 515 27.50 -28.16 7.75
N GLU A 516 26.63 -29.21 7.79
CA GLU A 516 27.06 -30.62 7.75
C GLU A 516 27.70 -30.96 6.41
N ASN A 517 27.11 -30.51 5.32
CA ASN A 517 27.62 -30.82 3.98
C ASN A 517 27.53 -29.58 3.05
N PRO A 518 28.39 -28.57 3.25
CA PRO A 518 28.41 -27.37 2.38
C PRO A 518 29.05 -27.60 1.02
N TRP A 519 29.73 -28.77 0.83
CA TRP A 519 30.47 -29.08 -0.35
C TRP A 519 29.59 -29.67 -1.46
N MET A 520 29.54 -28.98 -2.59
CA MET A 520 28.84 -29.42 -3.80
C MET A 520 29.79 -30.02 -4.81
N GLU A 521 29.29 -30.88 -5.69
CA GLU A 521 30.06 -31.32 -6.85
C GLU A 521 30.33 -30.15 -7.79
N GLY A 522 31.60 -29.94 -8.13
CA GLY A 522 32.04 -28.99 -9.14
C GLY A 522 32.36 -29.64 -10.46
N ASP A 523 32.88 -28.87 -11.42
CA ASP A 523 33.33 -29.35 -12.72
C ASP A 523 34.64 -30.12 -12.58
N GLU A 524 34.93 -31.03 -13.54
CA GLU A 524 36.22 -31.70 -13.73
C GLU A 524 36.85 -32.31 -12.46
N ASN A 525 36.09 -33.14 -11.73
CA ASN A 525 36.59 -33.81 -10.53
C ASN A 525 36.96 -32.86 -9.37
N THR A 526 36.21 -31.78 -9.21
CA THR A 526 36.34 -30.84 -8.10
C THR A 526 35.14 -30.90 -7.13
N VAL A 527 35.34 -30.40 -5.91
CA VAL A 527 34.27 -30.03 -4.96
C VAL A 527 34.38 -28.55 -4.70
N ARG A 528 33.23 -27.90 -4.49
CA ARG A 528 33.16 -26.44 -4.26
C ARG A 528 32.20 -26.08 -3.15
N VAL A 529 32.46 -24.95 -2.49
CA VAL A 529 31.51 -24.30 -1.64
C VAL A 529 31.06 -22.97 -2.25
N GLU A 530 29.82 -22.61 -1.99
CA GLU A 530 29.22 -21.35 -2.40
C GLU A 530 29.25 -20.36 -1.24
N VAL A 531 29.55 -19.09 -1.53
CA VAL A 531 29.44 -17.96 -0.59
C VAL A 531 28.73 -16.84 -1.30
N THR A 532 27.61 -16.40 -0.75
CA THR A 532 26.75 -15.37 -1.35
C THR A 532 26.61 -14.17 -0.42
N ALA A 533 26.70 -12.96 -0.97
CA ALA A 533 26.33 -11.72 -0.30
C ALA A 533 24.78 -11.57 -0.33
N ASP A 534 24.12 -12.40 0.45
CA ASP A 534 22.69 -12.70 0.37
C ASP A 534 21.79 -11.49 0.66
N ILE A 535 22.13 -10.65 1.64
CA ILE A 535 21.32 -9.46 1.99
C ILE A 535 21.30 -8.46 0.83
N ILE A 536 22.45 -8.24 0.18
CA ILE A 536 22.54 -7.34 -0.97
C ILE A 536 21.88 -7.99 -2.19
N ASN A 537 22.13 -9.30 -2.42
CA ASN A 537 21.53 -10.04 -3.52
C ASN A 537 20.00 -9.99 -3.48
N ASN A 538 19.41 -10.12 -2.28
CA ASN A 538 17.96 -10.00 -2.05
C ASN A 538 17.43 -8.55 -2.18
N SER A 539 18.31 -7.55 -2.21
CA SER A 539 17.96 -6.14 -2.34
C SER A 539 18.22 -5.58 -3.74
N LEU A 540 19.01 -6.30 -4.54
CA LEU A 540 19.45 -5.90 -5.86
C LEU A 540 18.77 -6.79 -6.94
N TYR A 541 17.54 -6.40 -7.31
CA TYR A 541 16.77 -7.14 -8.29
C TYR A 541 16.33 -6.25 -9.46
N ALA A 542 16.14 -6.86 -10.60
CA ALA A 542 15.65 -6.22 -11.81
C ALA A 542 14.41 -6.96 -12.32
N PRO A 543 13.49 -6.27 -13.00
CA PRO A 543 12.32 -6.94 -13.56
C PRO A 543 12.72 -7.92 -14.66
N GLU A 544 11.98 -9.03 -14.77
CA GLU A 544 12.16 -10.00 -15.84
C GLU A 544 11.85 -9.41 -17.23
N ALA A 545 10.79 -8.58 -17.30
CA ALA A 545 10.35 -7.95 -18.54
C ALA A 545 11.24 -6.74 -18.88
N GLN A 546 11.91 -6.81 -20.04
CA GLN A 546 12.78 -5.72 -20.52
C GLN A 546 12.00 -4.57 -21.18
N ASN A 547 10.77 -4.81 -21.64
CA ASN A 547 9.95 -3.86 -22.39
C ASN A 547 8.78 -3.35 -21.55
N ARG A 548 9.06 -2.88 -20.33
CA ARG A 548 8.04 -2.26 -19.46
C ARG A 548 7.55 -0.94 -20.04
N LYS A 549 6.28 -0.67 -19.81
CA LYS A 549 5.61 0.60 -20.16
C LYS A 549 5.40 1.49 -18.92
N THR A 550 5.73 0.98 -17.74
CA THR A 550 5.51 1.65 -16.46
C THR A 550 6.81 1.76 -15.66
N PRO A 551 6.97 2.76 -14.81
CA PRO A 551 8.10 2.86 -13.89
C PRO A 551 8.19 1.61 -13.01
N TYR A 552 9.40 1.29 -12.60
CA TYR A 552 9.66 0.11 -11.76
C TYR A 552 10.01 0.54 -10.33
N TYR A 553 9.27 0.04 -9.35
CA TYR A 553 9.54 0.27 -7.93
C TYR A 553 10.66 -0.65 -7.46
N VAL A 554 11.71 -0.07 -6.90
CA VAL A 554 12.91 -0.78 -6.41
C VAL A 554 13.01 -0.82 -4.88
N GLY A 555 12.03 -0.25 -4.18
CA GLY A 555 12.01 -0.15 -2.73
C GLY A 555 12.49 1.22 -2.20
N SER A 556 12.22 1.49 -0.94
CA SER A 556 12.64 2.74 -0.29
C SER A 556 14.18 2.86 -0.21
N PRO A 557 14.75 4.07 -0.11
CA PRO A 557 16.17 4.27 0.11
C PRO A 557 16.69 3.39 1.26
N LEU A 558 17.84 2.75 1.07
CA LEU A 558 18.39 1.73 1.99
C LEU A 558 19.90 1.67 1.84
N MET A 559 20.61 1.58 2.95
CA MET A 559 22.05 1.31 2.98
C MET A 559 22.31 -0.09 3.53
N ILE A 560 23.16 -0.85 2.86
CA ILE A 560 23.59 -2.18 3.31
C ILE A 560 25.12 -2.25 3.25
N GLU A 561 25.72 -2.61 4.36
CA GLU A 561 27.13 -3.03 4.43
C GLU A 561 27.14 -4.51 4.80
N GLN A 562 27.76 -5.33 3.96
CA GLN A 562 27.91 -6.77 4.22
C GLN A 562 29.37 -7.15 4.10
N ASN A 563 29.96 -7.61 5.22
CA ASN A 563 31.34 -8.02 5.34
C ASN A 563 31.39 -9.54 5.55
N ILE A 564 32.01 -10.26 4.64
CA ILE A 564 32.10 -11.72 4.69
C ILE A 564 33.55 -12.14 4.83
N VAL A 565 33.83 -12.91 5.86
CA VAL A 565 35.13 -13.54 6.10
C VAL A 565 35.02 -15.02 5.84
N VAL A 566 35.82 -15.52 4.90
CA VAL A 566 35.84 -16.93 4.52
C VAL A 566 37.16 -17.55 4.98
N ASN A 567 37.09 -18.42 6.01
CA ASN A 567 38.22 -19.23 6.43
C ASN A 567 38.15 -20.57 5.72
N LEU A 568 39.11 -20.81 4.83
CA LEU A 568 39.18 -22.02 4.00
C LEU A 568 40.01 -23.11 4.67
N PRO A 569 39.75 -24.41 4.41
CA PRO A 569 40.55 -25.51 4.96
C PRO A 569 41.99 -25.48 4.49
N ASP A 570 42.23 -25.19 3.20
CA ASP A 570 43.54 -25.04 2.61
C ASP A 570 43.72 -23.72 1.88
N ARG A 571 44.96 -23.37 1.54
CA ARG A 571 45.25 -22.21 0.72
C ARG A 571 44.75 -22.42 -0.71
N LEU A 572 44.05 -21.40 -1.22
CA LEU A 572 43.53 -21.35 -2.58
C LEU A 572 44.13 -20.17 -3.35
N LYS A 573 44.40 -20.33 -4.64
CA LYS A 573 44.74 -19.19 -5.50
C LYS A 573 43.50 -18.29 -5.68
N LEU A 574 43.66 -17.02 -5.36
CA LEU A 574 42.63 -16.03 -5.56
C LEU A 574 43.18 -14.86 -6.40
N GLU A 575 42.46 -14.51 -7.44
CA GLU A 575 42.65 -13.22 -8.11
C GLU A 575 41.79 -12.19 -7.37
N GLU A 576 42.44 -11.15 -6.84
CA GLU A 576 41.71 -10.10 -6.12
C GLU A 576 40.82 -9.34 -7.10
N GLU A 577 39.59 -9.06 -6.67
CA GLU A 577 38.57 -8.43 -7.51
C GLU A 577 38.02 -7.16 -6.85
N ALA A 578 37.69 -6.18 -7.67
CA ALA A 578 36.96 -4.99 -7.27
C ALA A 578 35.95 -4.63 -8.37
N PHE A 579 34.75 -4.30 -7.96
CA PHE A 579 33.67 -3.85 -8.84
C PHE A 579 33.01 -2.61 -8.24
N SER A 580 32.64 -1.65 -9.09
CA SER A 580 31.87 -0.48 -8.66
C SER A 580 30.91 -0.09 -9.73
N VAL A 581 29.66 0.17 -9.32
CA VAL A 581 28.63 0.77 -10.17
C VAL A 581 27.98 1.93 -9.39
N LYS A 582 27.74 3.04 -10.10
CA LYS A 582 27.09 4.24 -9.55
C LYS A 582 26.16 4.82 -10.58
N ASN A 583 24.87 4.86 -10.24
CA ASN A 583 23.85 5.49 -11.04
C ASN A 583 22.88 6.29 -10.14
N ASP A 584 21.82 6.84 -10.70
CA ASP A 584 20.86 7.65 -9.94
C ASP A 584 20.00 6.81 -8.98
N THR A 585 19.80 5.52 -9.30
CA THR A 585 19.00 4.61 -8.48
C THR A 585 19.78 4.01 -7.33
N TYR A 586 21.03 3.57 -7.58
CA TYR A 586 21.85 2.93 -6.54
C TYR A 586 23.36 3.10 -6.79
N SER A 587 24.13 2.79 -5.74
CA SER A 587 25.56 2.52 -5.87
C SER A 587 25.89 1.20 -5.18
N LEU A 588 26.84 0.46 -5.76
CA LEU A 588 27.40 -0.76 -5.19
C LEU A 588 28.90 -0.74 -5.39
N ASP A 589 29.62 -0.94 -4.29
CA ASP A 589 31.06 -1.14 -4.27
C ASP A 589 31.35 -2.54 -3.71
N VAL A 590 32.15 -3.34 -4.42
CA VAL A 590 32.57 -4.71 -4.06
C VAL A 590 34.07 -4.78 -4.02
N SER A 591 34.63 -5.43 -2.99
CA SER A 591 36.06 -5.68 -2.87
C SER A 591 36.31 -7.07 -2.30
N ILE A 592 37.03 -7.92 -3.01
CA ILE A 592 37.37 -9.29 -2.63
C ILE A 592 38.88 -9.41 -2.59
N LYS A 593 39.44 -9.70 -1.42
CA LYS A 593 40.86 -9.74 -1.17
C LYS A 593 41.26 -10.92 -0.28
N GLY A 594 42.41 -11.49 -0.59
CA GLY A 594 43.03 -12.44 0.30
C GLY A 594 43.69 -11.76 1.51
N ASP A 595 43.60 -12.38 2.68
CA ASP A 595 44.25 -11.91 3.88
C ASP A 595 45.63 -12.55 4.03
N GLY A 596 46.67 -11.77 3.85
CA GLY A 596 48.04 -12.27 3.98
C GLY A 596 49.11 -11.20 3.79
N GLU A 597 50.16 -11.28 4.56
CA GLU A 597 51.33 -10.40 4.49
C GLU A 597 52.58 -11.14 4.01
N GLY A 598 53.40 -10.53 3.11
CA GLY A 598 54.74 -10.95 2.78
C GLY A 598 55.09 -11.07 1.29
N LEU A 599 56.40 -11.03 1.00
CA LEU A 599 56.98 -11.05 -0.36
C LEU A 599 56.60 -12.31 -1.17
N LEU A 600 56.31 -13.42 -0.50
CA LEU A 600 55.87 -14.70 -1.16
C LEU A 600 54.49 -14.60 -1.80
N GLN A 601 53.62 -13.72 -1.32
CA GLN A 601 52.26 -13.54 -1.85
C GLN A 601 52.22 -12.74 -3.15
N VAL A 602 53.21 -11.89 -3.38
CA VAL A 602 53.36 -11.18 -4.66
C VAL A 602 53.70 -12.15 -5.80
N LEU A 603 54.34 -13.28 -5.47
CA LEU A 603 54.77 -14.29 -6.44
C LEU A 603 53.76 -15.43 -6.62
N ALA A 604 52.94 -15.70 -5.61
CA ALA A 604 51.89 -16.75 -5.67
C ALA A 604 50.71 -16.31 -4.74
N PRO A 605 49.68 -15.64 -5.26
CA PRO A 605 48.57 -15.16 -4.48
C PRO A 605 47.63 -16.32 -4.04
N VAL A 606 48.07 -17.00 -2.97
CA VAL A 606 47.32 -18.12 -2.37
C VAL A 606 46.97 -17.80 -0.93
N TYR A 607 45.68 -17.85 -0.60
CA TYR A 607 45.15 -17.40 0.65
C TYR A 607 44.35 -18.49 1.35
N LYS A 608 44.36 -18.52 2.67
CA LYS A 608 43.51 -19.36 3.53
C LYS A 608 42.33 -18.57 4.11
N LYS A 609 42.49 -17.27 4.18
CA LYS A 609 41.43 -16.35 4.62
C LYS A 609 41.18 -15.32 3.53
N ILE A 610 39.89 -15.11 3.22
CA ILE A 610 39.43 -14.19 2.19
C ILE A 610 38.42 -13.24 2.83
N ASN A 611 38.58 -11.95 2.54
CA ASN A 611 37.66 -10.90 2.98
C ASN A 611 36.90 -10.37 1.78
N MET A 612 35.57 -10.44 1.85
CA MET A 612 34.64 -9.94 0.82
C MET A 612 33.83 -8.82 1.44
N ASN A 613 33.97 -7.60 0.93
CA ASN A 613 33.31 -6.41 1.46
C ASN A 613 32.39 -5.83 0.40
N TYR A 614 31.16 -5.61 0.80
CA TYR A 614 30.12 -5.09 -0.06
C TYR A 614 29.48 -3.86 0.59
N ARG A 615 29.29 -2.81 -0.19
CA ARG A 615 28.57 -1.60 0.22
C ARG A 615 27.56 -1.24 -0.84
N TYR A 616 26.28 -1.35 -0.50
CA TYR A 616 25.16 -1.03 -1.36
C TYR A 616 24.37 0.14 -0.78
N GLN A 617 24.01 1.09 -1.64
CA GLN A 617 23.14 2.19 -1.29
C GLN A 617 22.08 2.38 -2.36
N ARG A 618 20.83 2.13 -2.02
CA ARG A 618 19.66 2.52 -2.82
C ARG A 618 19.32 3.97 -2.53
N LYS A 619 19.28 4.81 -3.58
CA LYS A 619 19.10 6.26 -3.48
C LYS A 619 17.70 6.70 -3.88
N ALA A 620 17.10 6.02 -4.86
CA ALA A 620 15.76 6.30 -5.37
C ALA A 620 14.83 5.12 -5.12
N SER A 621 13.53 5.39 -5.01
CA SER A 621 12.49 4.37 -4.80
C SER A 621 12.01 3.72 -6.09
N SER A 622 12.29 4.34 -7.25
CA SER A 622 11.81 3.87 -8.54
C SER A 622 12.78 4.21 -9.68
N VAL A 623 12.61 3.50 -10.79
CA VAL A 623 13.35 3.70 -12.05
C VAL A 623 12.34 4.08 -13.13
N SER A 624 12.61 5.13 -13.88
CA SER A 624 11.79 5.55 -15.01
C SER A 624 11.87 4.53 -16.17
N VAL A 625 10.87 4.54 -17.04
CA VAL A 625 10.83 3.65 -18.22
C VAL A 625 12.06 3.85 -19.11
N ASP A 626 12.51 5.07 -19.27
CA ASP A 626 13.65 5.42 -20.15
C ASP A 626 14.99 4.93 -19.56
N GLU A 627 15.14 4.94 -18.25
CA GLU A 627 16.36 4.51 -17.56
C GLU A 627 16.42 2.99 -17.33
N LEU A 628 15.29 2.31 -17.43
CA LEU A 628 15.15 0.90 -17.08
C LEU A 628 16.08 -0.04 -17.84
N PRO A 629 16.32 0.10 -19.17
CA PRO A 629 17.24 -0.75 -19.89
C PRO A 629 18.69 -0.69 -19.35
N LYS A 630 19.13 0.51 -18.96
CA LYS A 630 20.44 0.73 -18.35
C LYS A 630 20.50 0.09 -16.96
N TYR A 631 19.48 0.33 -16.13
CA TYR A 631 19.35 -0.26 -14.80
C TYR A 631 19.41 -1.78 -14.83
N ILE A 632 18.64 -2.43 -15.71
CA ILE A 632 18.62 -3.90 -15.88
C ILE A 632 20.01 -4.43 -16.24
N LYS A 633 20.70 -3.77 -17.18
CA LYS A 633 22.04 -4.18 -17.61
C LYS A 633 23.05 -4.09 -16.46
N GLU A 634 23.07 -2.95 -15.75
CA GLU A 634 23.99 -2.71 -14.64
C GLU A 634 23.71 -3.63 -13.45
N THR A 635 22.42 -3.89 -13.15
CA THR A 635 22.03 -4.84 -12.09
C THR A 635 22.43 -6.28 -12.42
N LYS A 636 22.31 -6.71 -13.68
CA LYS A 636 22.79 -8.05 -14.10
C LYS A 636 24.30 -8.17 -13.94
N GLN A 637 25.06 -7.15 -14.30
CA GLN A 637 26.51 -7.12 -14.09
C GLN A 637 26.87 -7.15 -12.60
N ALA A 638 26.15 -6.41 -11.77
CA ALA A 638 26.35 -6.40 -10.33
C ALA A 638 26.08 -7.78 -9.69
N ASN A 639 25.05 -8.48 -10.16
CA ASN A 639 24.70 -9.81 -9.65
C ASN A 639 25.77 -10.87 -9.91
N GLU A 640 26.64 -10.70 -10.92
CA GLU A 640 27.76 -11.59 -11.17
C GLU A 640 28.77 -11.58 -10.02
N PHE A 641 28.80 -10.53 -9.20
CA PHE A 641 29.70 -10.37 -8.05
C PHE A 641 29.03 -10.73 -6.70
N MET A 642 27.79 -11.24 -6.69
CA MET A 642 27.10 -11.57 -5.44
C MET A 642 27.42 -12.96 -4.93
N THR A 643 27.84 -13.87 -5.80
CA THR A 643 28.09 -15.28 -5.44
C THR A 643 29.47 -15.72 -5.91
N TYR A 644 30.21 -16.34 -5.02
CA TYR A 644 31.55 -16.89 -5.28
C TYR A 644 31.62 -18.37 -4.96
N TYR A 645 32.41 -19.12 -5.75
CA TYR A 645 32.66 -20.54 -5.58
C TYR A 645 34.14 -20.79 -5.29
N PHE A 646 34.42 -21.46 -4.17
CA PHE A 646 35.75 -21.87 -3.80
C PHE A 646 35.91 -23.37 -4.07
N SER A 647 36.79 -23.77 -5.00
CA SER A 647 36.85 -25.12 -5.55
C SER A 647 38.16 -25.81 -5.18
N TYR A 648 38.08 -27.09 -4.83
CA TYR A 648 39.20 -27.97 -4.56
C TYR A 648 39.11 -29.26 -5.39
N ALA A 649 40.25 -29.89 -5.71
CA ALA A 649 40.26 -31.21 -6.35
C ALA A 649 39.66 -32.29 -5.43
N LYS A 650 38.81 -33.18 -5.96
CA LYS A 650 38.26 -34.32 -5.20
C LYS A 650 39.41 -35.18 -4.64
N GLY A 651 39.34 -35.52 -3.36
CA GLY A 651 40.26 -36.42 -2.67
C GLY A 651 41.29 -35.76 -1.77
N LYS A 652 41.27 -34.46 -1.59
CA LYS A 652 41.98 -33.73 -0.50
C LYS A 652 41.15 -33.65 0.80
#